data_165f761804dbb410f1ae1c8528cfcc83
#
_entry.id   165f761804dbb410f1ae1c8528cfcc83
#
_cell.length_a   1.000
_cell.length_b   1.000
_cell.length_c   1.000
_cell.angle_alpha   90.00
_cell.angle_beta   90.00
_cell.angle_gamma   90.00
#
_symmetry.space_group_name_H-M   'P 1'
#
loop_
_entity.id
_entity.type
_entity.pdbx_description
1 polymer ?
#
loop_
_entity_poly.entity_id
_entity_poly.type
_entity_poly.pdbx_seq_one_letter_code
_entity_poly.pdbx_strand_id
1 'polypeptide(L)'
;MFDAEATEKELRSLTSVQVGPETKEYNLLRADEEYRNGNEKDSIYYQVRALFQCADMRLLTEAQELENQLPNASEILLEATPREKADYKRNKFLQNILNYQLKLEKCTRTPKNTAIDSLDFLQDVQDPKVGYARITEVCHQLPEEWCVLQLCKSFNAATTYSTFCEIAAANGDIYVSLLRHCRSPELEPTCLHFNSDALGNLFKEYGTMVERFRRVVTVDPLAVKDHESKAKYWKELHAFEEYLKKLIADLTSVFMPYCFMFLGKRYADAAVQQQTKLIFDRVDEFCVEHRWSNHQRILLSQAALHANRLPHDQMKQLSYELNSNSNNNNNETEALLVYELLKSCATKWQKLEQRQPLAAKRFPIILVVDERLDHMHWEQLAPMQECTRIKSLHSLWRLFKHHKAQIQHGYYMVNIKSGITLVNPDADLENSGRRLRSFLEYWLSHWQHMFETVPTEQFMIEKAFKADCFVYAGHGSSLQYVSSRLIYRNRIKGVIFLFGCDSTRVLSSGLYSALYGAQDYYHGALCPTVVGTLMPALDGNMDNVSANILSQWIAPAEQQIIPWASIDRAAWVSQGTVKAALKGNSETLEQQPDYHTGSLSAILANVQMGKVEPKIYNCSVYVCRGLPAWNAAVQELPL
;
A
#
# COMPACT_ATOMS: atom_id res chain seq x y z
N MET A 1 32.23 -4.29 13.90
CA MET A 1 31.47 -3.51 14.89
C MET A 1 31.34 -2.12 14.30
N PHE A 2 30.14 -1.72 13.87
CA PHE A 2 29.92 -0.38 13.32
C PHE A 2 30.05 0.64 14.46
N ASP A 3 30.86 1.65 14.23
CA ASP A 3 31.00 2.78 15.16
C ASP A 3 29.83 3.77 14.89
N ALA A 4 28.83 3.74 15.75
CA ALA A 4 27.64 4.57 15.61
C ALA A 4 27.97 6.06 15.64
N GLU A 5 28.96 6.47 16.45
CA GLU A 5 29.39 7.89 16.53
C GLU A 5 30.08 8.33 15.24
N ALA A 6 30.91 7.45 14.65
CA ALA A 6 31.56 7.76 13.37
C ALA A 6 30.52 7.90 12.25
N THR A 7 29.53 7.00 12.18
CA THR A 7 28.44 7.05 11.18
C THR A 7 27.62 8.33 11.33
N GLU A 8 27.25 8.70 12.55
CA GLU A 8 26.49 9.93 12.80
C GLU A 8 27.30 11.18 12.42
N LYS A 9 28.58 11.20 12.73
CA LYS A 9 29.48 12.31 12.36
C LYS A 9 29.64 12.41 10.84
N GLU A 10 29.73 11.30 10.13
CA GLU A 10 29.81 11.26 8.67
C GLU A 10 28.52 11.79 8.05
N LEU A 11 27.35 11.33 8.51
CA LEU A 11 26.04 11.82 8.04
C LEU A 11 25.86 13.32 8.29
N ARG A 12 26.31 13.85 9.43
CA ARG A 12 26.28 15.30 9.73
C ARG A 12 27.17 16.13 8.79
N SER A 13 28.20 15.51 8.20
CA SER A 13 29.08 16.17 7.24
C SER A 13 28.51 16.24 5.81
N LEU A 14 27.42 15.50 5.53
CA LEU A 14 26.78 15.53 4.23
C LEU A 14 26.13 16.89 3.96
N THR A 15 26.48 17.47 2.82
CA THR A 15 25.84 18.69 2.33
C THR A 15 24.59 18.36 1.54
N SER A 16 23.66 19.28 1.45
CA SER A 16 22.28 19.14 0.98
C SER A 16 22.06 18.65 -0.47
N VAL A 17 23.10 18.27 -1.20
CA VAL A 17 23.03 17.97 -2.63
C VAL A 17 23.22 16.49 -2.95
N GLN A 18 23.39 15.65 -1.95
CA GLN A 18 23.64 14.22 -2.18
C GLN A 18 22.33 13.43 -2.27
N VAL A 19 22.31 12.44 -3.15
CA VAL A 19 21.17 11.60 -3.47
C VAL A 19 21.55 10.15 -3.13
N GLY A 20 20.73 9.46 -2.36
CA GLY A 20 20.95 8.05 -2.05
C GLY A 20 20.52 7.66 -0.62
N PRO A 21 20.86 6.43 -0.19
CA PRO A 21 20.56 5.96 1.16
C PRO A 21 21.10 6.86 2.27
N GLU A 22 22.29 7.41 2.10
CA GLU A 22 22.91 8.35 3.05
C GLU A 22 22.05 9.60 3.24
N THR A 23 21.45 10.11 2.19
CA THR A 23 20.57 11.28 2.28
C THR A 23 19.27 10.94 3.01
N LYS A 24 18.73 9.72 2.85
CA LYS A 24 17.61 9.24 3.66
C LYS A 24 17.98 9.24 5.13
N GLU A 25 19.11 8.63 5.49
CA GLU A 25 19.57 8.54 6.88
C GLU A 25 19.84 9.93 7.48
N TYR A 26 20.43 10.84 6.70
CA TYR A 26 20.59 12.24 7.13
C TYR A 26 19.25 12.91 7.44
N ASN A 27 18.24 12.73 6.56
CA ASN A 27 16.92 13.30 6.81
C ASN A 27 16.24 12.66 8.02
N LEU A 28 16.40 11.35 8.26
CA LEU A 28 15.88 10.69 9.46
C LEU A 28 16.56 11.21 10.75
N LEU A 29 17.88 11.38 10.71
CA LEU A 29 18.64 11.98 11.82
C LEU A 29 18.13 13.39 12.13
N ARG A 30 17.94 14.22 11.10
CA ARG A 30 17.39 15.58 11.26
C ARG A 30 15.96 15.55 11.77
N ALA A 31 15.12 14.61 11.31
CA ALA A 31 13.76 14.46 11.82
C ALA A 31 13.74 14.17 13.33
N ASP A 32 14.65 13.29 13.79
CA ASP A 32 14.78 12.96 15.21
C ASP A 32 15.26 14.15 16.04
N GLU A 33 16.24 14.90 15.53
CA GLU A 33 16.75 16.10 16.20
C GLU A 33 15.67 17.16 16.37
N GLU A 34 14.96 17.48 15.28
CA GLU A 34 13.92 18.51 15.30
C GLU A 34 12.75 18.10 16.21
N TYR A 35 12.35 16.81 16.19
CA TYR A 35 11.31 16.33 17.09
C TYR A 35 11.69 16.45 18.56
N ARG A 36 12.94 16.06 18.94
CA ARG A 36 13.46 16.22 20.32
C ARG A 36 13.54 17.67 20.75
N ASN A 37 13.80 18.58 19.82
CA ASN A 37 13.81 20.03 20.06
C ASN A 37 12.41 20.65 20.14
N GLY A 38 11.34 19.87 19.99
CA GLY A 38 9.94 20.33 19.97
C GLY A 38 9.49 20.94 18.64
N ASN A 39 10.30 20.82 17.58
CA ASN A 39 10.00 21.33 16.23
C ASN A 39 9.29 20.26 15.39
N GLU A 40 8.08 19.86 15.80
CA GLU A 40 7.29 18.82 15.13
C GLU A 40 7.13 19.06 13.61
N LYS A 41 6.88 20.30 13.21
CA LYS A 41 6.66 20.69 11.81
C LYS A 41 7.90 20.43 10.94
N ASP A 42 9.06 20.79 11.46
CA ASP A 42 10.34 20.59 10.78
C ASP A 42 10.69 19.09 10.73
N SER A 43 10.36 18.34 11.78
CA SER A 43 10.50 16.88 11.80
C SER A 43 9.66 16.22 10.69
N ILE A 44 8.39 16.60 10.52
CA ILE A 44 7.51 16.09 9.44
C ILE A 44 8.12 16.38 8.06
N TYR A 45 8.69 17.57 7.84
CA TYR A 45 9.36 17.90 6.59
C TYR A 45 10.50 16.91 6.29
N TYR A 46 11.37 16.65 7.27
CA TYR A 46 12.48 15.72 7.08
C TYR A 46 12.02 14.27 6.89
N GLN A 47 10.96 13.84 7.57
CA GLN A 47 10.35 12.51 7.36
C GLN A 47 9.83 12.35 5.92
N VAL A 48 9.09 13.33 5.41
CA VAL A 48 8.57 13.30 4.02
C VAL A 48 9.73 13.27 3.01
N ARG A 49 10.79 14.04 3.26
CA ARG A 49 11.99 13.99 2.42
C ARG A 49 12.72 12.66 2.48
N ALA A 50 12.82 12.04 3.66
CA ALA A 50 13.45 10.75 3.83
C ALA A 50 12.77 9.65 3.03
N LEU A 51 11.44 9.62 3.03
CA LEU A 51 10.67 8.61 2.28
C LEU A 51 10.72 8.83 0.77
N PHE A 52 10.82 10.06 0.30
CA PHE A 52 10.96 10.37 -1.11
C PHE A 52 12.31 9.89 -1.67
N GLN A 53 13.38 10.14 -0.98
CA GLN A 53 14.74 10.05 -1.51
C GLN A 53 15.13 8.66 -2.05
N CYS A 54 14.63 7.58 -1.46
CA CYS A 54 15.05 6.24 -1.88
C CYS A 54 14.25 5.68 -3.06
N ALA A 55 12.95 6.01 -3.11
CA ALA A 55 12.03 5.38 -4.04
C ALA A 55 11.86 6.16 -5.35
N ASP A 56 11.55 7.42 -5.18
CA ASP A 56 11.17 8.27 -6.27
C ASP A 56 12.39 8.89 -6.96
N MET A 57 13.53 9.00 -6.26
CA MET A 57 14.80 9.49 -6.84
C MET A 57 15.36 8.53 -7.88
N ARG A 58 15.23 7.22 -7.70
CA ARG A 58 15.64 6.27 -8.74
C ARG A 58 14.82 6.48 -10.01
N LEU A 59 13.53 6.72 -9.86
CA LEU A 59 12.65 7.06 -10.96
C LEU A 59 13.06 8.36 -11.66
N LEU A 60 13.39 9.41 -10.88
CA LEU A 60 13.90 10.67 -11.40
C LEU A 60 15.21 10.49 -12.15
N THR A 61 16.17 9.77 -11.58
CA THR A 61 17.47 9.52 -12.20
C THR A 61 17.30 8.78 -13.52
N GLU A 62 16.49 7.72 -13.55
CA GLU A 62 16.22 6.97 -14.78
C GLU A 62 15.48 7.83 -15.83
N ALA A 63 14.55 8.69 -15.40
CA ALA A 63 13.86 9.61 -16.30
C ALA A 63 14.83 10.66 -16.90
N GLN A 64 15.71 11.22 -16.07
CA GLN A 64 16.74 12.18 -16.51
C GLN A 64 17.80 11.53 -17.41
N GLU A 65 18.25 10.31 -17.06
CA GLU A 65 19.16 9.55 -17.93
C GLU A 65 18.52 9.27 -19.28
N LEU A 66 17.22 8.97 -19.32
CA LEU A 66 16.48 8.76 -20.55
C LEU A 66 16.40 10.03 -21.40
N GLU A 67 16.18 11.19 -20.78
CA GLU A 67 16.19 12.47 -21.49
C GLU A 67 17.59 12.82 -22.01
N ASN A 68 18.63 12.51 -21.24
CA ASN A 68 20.01 12.79 -21.61
C ASN A 68 20.61 11.77 -22.60
N GLN A 69 20.12 10.52 -22.61
CA GLN A 69 20.64 9.44 -23.48
C GLN A 69 19.92 9.37 -24.84
N LEU A 70 18.82 10.06 -24.99
CA LEU A 70 18.14 10.19 -26.27
C LEU A 70 18.47 11.57 -26.91
N PRO A 71 19.61 11.71 -27.59
CA PRO A 71 19.65 12.73 -28.60
C PRO A 71 18.47 12.43 -29.53
N ASN A 72 17.60 13.41 -29.74
CA ASN A 72 16.43 13.27 -30.59
C ASN A 72 16.85 12.57 -31.88
N ALA A 73 16.38 11.36 -32.15
CA ALA A 73 16.70 10.69 -33.40
C ALA A 73 16.28 11.55 -34.59
N SER A 74 15.28 12.40 -34.38
CA SER A 74 14.90 13.48 -35.30
C SER A 74 15.98 14.56 -35.45
N GLU A 75 16.68 14.95 -34.38
CA GLU A 75 17.79 15.91 -34.42
C GLU A 75 19.01 15.30 -35.08
N ILE A 76 19.37 14.08 -34.74
CA ILE A 76 20.46 13.32 -35.41
C ILE A 76 20.18 13.21 -36.92
N LEU A 77 18.93 12.94 -37.31
CA LEU A 77 18.57 12.85 -38.72
C LEU A 77 18.49 14.22 -39.40
N LEU A 78 18.19 15.29 -38.68
CA LEU A 78 18.20 16.66 -39.19
C LEU A 78 19.62 17.17 -39.38
N GLU A 79 20.52 16.88 -38.44
CA GLU A 79 21.93 17.32 -38.48
C GLU A 79 22.82 16.41 -39.33
N ALA A 80 22.37 15.17 -39.61
CA ALA A 80 23.14 14.21 -40.39
C ALA A 80 23.33 14.68 -41.85
N THR A 81 24.56 14.61 -42.30
CA THR A 81 24.90 14.92 -43.72
C THR A 81 24.23 13.93 -44.68
N PRO A 82 24.06 14.28 -45.98
CA PRO A 82 23.51 13.36 -46.96
C PRO A 82 24.24 12.03 -47.07
N ARG A 83 25.54 12.01 -46.77
CA ARG A 83 26.37 10.80 -46.76
C ARG A 83 26.05 9.90 -45.55
N GLU A 84 25.96 10.47 -44.40
CA GLU A 84 25.57 9.75 -43.16
C GLU A 84 24.13 9.19 -43.26
N LYS A 85 23.19 9.95 -43.83
CA LYS A 85 21.83 9.48 -44.13
C LYS A 85 21.84 8.30 -45.10
N ALA A 86 22.75 8.26 -46.07
CA ALA A 86 22.92 7.15 -47.00
C ALA A 86 23.54 5.93 -46.31
N ASP A 87 24.48 6.11 -45.40
CA ASP A 87 25.12 5.06 -44.64
C ASP A 87 24.17 4.46 -43.62
N TYR A 88 23.33 5.25 -42.96
CA TYR A 88 22.22 4.76 -42.11
C TYR A 88 21.23 3.88 -42.90
N LYS A 89 20.95 4.22 -44.15
CA LYS A 89 20.05 3.42 -45.02
C LYS A 89 20.68 2.10 -45.50
N ARG A 90 21.99 2.04 -45.64
CA ARG A 90 22.74 0.88 -46.15
C ARG A 90 23.07 -0.15 -45.06
N ASN A 91 23.24 0.31 -43.83
CA ASN A 91 23.63 -0.54 -42.73
C ASN A 91 22.38 -1.02 -41.96
N LYS A 92 22.06 -2.31 -42.12
CA LYS A 92 20.89 -2.93 -41.52
C LYS A 92 20.90 -2.86 -39.95
N PHE A 93 22.10 -2.86 -39.37
CA PHE A 93 22.28 -2.74 -37.92
C PHE A 93 21.96 -1.31 -37.47
N LEU A 94 22.45 -0.29 -38.14
CA LEU A 94 22.14 1.12 -37.87
C LEU A 94 20.66 1.45 -38.15
N GLN A 95 20.06 0.84 -39.18
CA GLN A 95 18.61 0.93 -39.41
C GLN A 95 17.79 0.34 -38.24
N ASN A 96 18.22 -0.79 -37.71
CA ASN A 96 17.53 -1.41 -36.58
C ASN A 96 17.65 -0.55 -35.31
N ILE A 97 18.81 0.01 -35.02
CA ILE A 97 19.02 0.95 -33.91
C ILE A 97 18.15 2.19 -34.08
N LEU A 98 18.16 2.78 -35.26
CA LEU A 98 17.36 3.98 -35.58
C LEU A 98 15.86 3.71 -35.48
N ASN A 99 15.41 2.58 -36.04
CA ASN A 99 14.00 2.17 -35.93
C ASN A 99 13.60 1.86 -34.47
N TYR A 100 14.51 1.31 -33.68
CA TYR A 100 14.30 1.08 -32.26
C TYR A 100 14.21 2.40 -31.50
N GLN A 101 15.08 3.36 -31.77
CA GLN A 101 15.07 4.70 -31.20
C GLN A 101 13.80 5.48 -31.61
N LEU A 102 13.40 5.43 -32.88
CA LEU A 102 12.15 6.05 -33.37
C LEU A 102 10.90 5.42 -32.75
N LYS A 103 10.92 4.09 -32.48
CA LYS A 103 9.86 3.43 -31.72
C LYS A 103 9.82 3.92 -30.26
N LEU A 104 10.99 4.04 -29.64
CA LEU A 104 11.12 4.58 -28.29
C LEU A 104 10.62 6.01 -28.21
N GLU A 105 10.98 6.88 -29.15
CA GLU A 105 10.50 8.28 -29.23
C GLU A 105 8.98 8.35 -29.38
N LYS A 106 8.38 7.48 -30.19
CA LYS A 106 6.92 7.40 -30.33
C LYS A 106 6.23 6.93 -29.06
N CYS A 107 6.88 6.05 -28.30
CA CYS A 107 6.38 5.61 -27.00
C CYS A 107 6.59 6.65 -25.90
N THR A 108 7.64 7.47 -25.99
CA THR A 108 8.03 8.46 -24.98
C THR A 108 7.49 9.86 -25.25
N ARG A 109 6.80 10.12 -26.36
CA ARG A 109 6.13 11.41 -26.62
C ARG A 109 4.99 11.66 -25.63
N THR A 110 5.35 11.80 -24.38
CA THR A 110 4.60 12.58 -23.41
C THR A 110 5.04 14.04 -23.51
N PRO A 111 4.14 15.01 -23.28
CA PRO A 111 4.53 16.41 -23.25
C PRO A 111 5.71 16.59 -22.28
N LYS A 112 6.82 17.14 -22.76
CA LYS A 112 8.11 17.24 -22.08
C LYS A 112 8.09 17.89 -20.67
N ASN A 113 7.05 18.60 -20.28
CA ASN A 113 7.10 19.51 -19.13
C ASN A 113 6.22 19.14 -17.93
N THR A 114 5.49 18.03 -17.92
CA THR A 114 4.57 17.73 -16.79
C THR A 114 4.99 16.55 -15.92
N ALA A 115 5.96 15.74 -16.33
CA ALA A 115 6.31 14.52 -15.63
C ALA A 115 7.39 14.75 -14.56
N ILE A 116 8.42 15.53 -14.84
CA ILE A 116 9.56 15.73 -13.94
C ILE A 116 9.24 16.78 -12.88
N ASP A 117 8.67 17.93 -13.26
CA ASP A 117 8.31 19.01 -12.34
C ASP A 117 7.24 18.59 -11.29
N SER A 118 6.54 17.48 -11.53
CA SER A 118 5.55 16.95 -10.58
C SER A 118 6.09 15.85 -9.66
N LEU A 119 7.33 15.39 -9.86
CA LEU A 119 7.89 14.28 -9.10
C LEU A 119 8.34 14.72 -7.72
N ASP A 120 9.04 15.83 -7.60
CA ASP A 120 9.48 16.39 -6.34
C ASP A 120 8.87 17.77 -6.10
N PHE A 121 7.78 17.82 -5.36
CA PHE A 121 7.16 19.10 -4.96
C PHE A 121 7.97 19.84 -3.88
N LEU A 122 9.04 19.23 -3.35
CA LEU A 122 9.99 19.85 -2.42
C LEU A 122 11.33 20.19 -3.11
N GLN A 123 11.40 20.05 -4.45
CA GLN A 123 12.59 20.46 -5.20
C GLN A 123 12.91 21.92 -4.87
N ASP A 124 14.19 22.20 -4.66
CA ASP A 124 14.72 23.53 -4.31
C ASP A 124 14.26 24.11 -2.94
N VAL A 125 13.52 23.35 -2.15
CA VAL A 125 13.11 23.74 -0.80
C VAL A 125 14.11 23.19 0.22
N GLN A 126 14.93 24.06 0.78
CA GLN A 126 15.89 23.69 1.83
C GLN A 126 15.44 24.12 3.24
N ASP A 127 14.62 25.17 3.31
CA ASP A 127 14.06 25.64 4.59
C ASP A 127 12.91 24.71 5.02
N PRO A 128 13.04 24.02 6.19
CA PRO A 128 12.01 23.12 6.69
C PRO A 128 10.63 23.79 6.85
N LYS A 129 10.60 25.05 7.25
CA LYS A 129 9.34 25.80 7.43
C LYS A 129 8.61 26.03 6.13
N VAL A 130 9.34 26.37 5.06
CA VAL A 130 8.79 26.50 3.72
C VAL A 130 8.36 25.13 3.20
N GLY A 131 9.16 24.09 3.48
CA GLY A 131 8.86 22.71 3.11
C GLY A 131 7.59 22.19 3.78
N TYR A 132 7.43 22.41 5.08
CA TYR A 132 6.21 22.03 5.79
C TYR A 132 4.97 22.76 5.25
N ALA A 133 5.08 24.05 4.96
CA ALA A 133 3.97 24.80 4.35
C ALA A 133 3.57 24.20 2.96
N ARG A 134 4.56 23.80 2.17
CA ARG A 134 4.34 23.14 0.88
C ARG A 134 3.69 21.75 1.05
N ILE A 135 4.12 20.97 2.04
CA ILE A 135 3.49 19.67 2.39
C ILE A 135 2.03 19.89 2.77
N THR A 136 1.74 20.89 3.59
CA THR A 136 0.37 21.23 4.01
C THR A 136 -0.49 21.61 2.80
N GLU A 137 0.03 22.43 1.90
CA GLU A 137 -0.66 22.81 0.67
C GLU A 137 -0.97 21.58 -0.21
N VAL A 138 0.00 20.69 -0.40
CA VAL A 138 -0.18 19.43 -1.15
C VAL A 138 -1.28 18.59 -0.50
N CYS A 139 -1.24 18.41 0.81
CA CYS A 139 -2.24 17.65 1.55
C CYS A 139 -3.65 18.25 1.41
N HIS A 140 -3.77 19.57 1.40
CA HIS A 140 -5.07 20.24 1.20
C HIS A 140 -5.63 20.08 -0.21
N GLN A 141 -4.79 19.88 -1.22
CA GLN A 141 -5.22 19.63 -2.59
C GLN A 141 -5.67 18.19 -2.87
N LEU A 142 -5.33 17.23 -1.99
CA LEU A 142 -5.79 15.86 -2.10
C LEU A 142 -7.31 15.77 -1.84
N PRO A 143 -8.01 14.74 -2.33
CA PRO A 143 -9.44 14.53 -2.07
C PRO A 143 -9.75 14.61 -0.58
N GLU A 144 -10.86 15.26 -0.23
CA GLU A 144 -11.23 15.45 1.18
C GLU A 144 -11.65 14.14 1.88
N GLU A 145 -12.00 13.12 1.13
CA GLU A 145 -12.30 11.78 1.63
C GLU A 145 -11.07 11.04 2.15
N TRP A 146 -9.88 11.39 1.64
CA TRP A 146 -8.66 10.69 2.01
C TRP A 146 -8.16 11.11 3.39
N CYS A 147 -7.88 10.09 4.21
CA CYS A 147 -7.01 10.21 5.37
C CYS A 147 -5.64 9.63 4.98
N VAL A 148 -4.57 10.38 5.17
CA VAL A 148 -3.21 9.96 4.81
C VAL A 148 -2.40 9.84 6.08
N LEU A 149 -1.98 8.61 6.40
CA LEU A 149 -1.18 8.28 7.56
C LEU A 149 0.21 7.83 7.10
N GLN A 150 1.25 8.52 7.56
CA GLN A 150 2.64 8.16 7.26
C GLN A 150 3.27 7.42 8.43
N LEU A 151 3.87 6.28 8.14
CA LEU A 151 4.63 5.44 9.06
C LEU A 151 6.10 5.53 8.66
N CYS A 152 6.91 6.18 9.47
CA CYS A 152 8.31 6.46 9.17
C CYS A 152 9.19 5.93 10.32
N LYS A 153 10.19 5.13 9.99
CA LYS A 153 11.17 4.64 10.96
C LYS A 153 12.07 5.79 11.41
N SER A 154 12.39 5.88 12.70
CA SER A 154 13.37 6.82 13.18
C SER A 154 14.79 6.46 12.72
N PHE A 155 15.72 7.39 12.84
CA PHE A 155 17.13 7.16 12.55
C PHE A 155 17.72 6.07 13.48
N ASN A 156 18.56 5.21 12.90
CA ASN A 156 19.33 4.24 13.67
C ASN A 156 20.69 4.00 13.02
N ALA A 157 21.74 4.50 13.62
CA ALA A 157 23.10 4.37 13.12
C ALA A 157 23.55 2.92 12.88
N ALA A 158 23.06 1.96 13.69
CA ALA A 158 23.40 0.55 13.54
C ALA A 158 22.77 -0.10 12.28
N THR A 159 21.74 0.52 11.69
CA THR A 159 21.01 -0.03 10.55
C THR A 159 21.20 0.76 9.25
N THR A 160 21.95 1.85 9.29
CA THR A 160 22.16 2.77 8.16
C THR A 160 22.63 2.05 6.89
N TYR A 161 23.46 1.02 7.03
CA TYR A 161 24.00 0.24 5.90
C TYR A 161 23.46 -1.20 5.84
N SER A 162 22.38 -1.48 6.56
CA SER A 162 21.77 -2.81 6.52
C SER A 162 20.85 -2.97 5.32
N THR A 163 21.03 -4.07 4.61
CA THR A 163 20.24 -4.45 3.44
C THR A 163 18.99 -5.27 3.80
N PHE A 164 18.82 -5.63 5.06
CA PHE A 164 17.71 -6.47 5.52
C PHE A 164 16.82 -5.74 6.50
N CYS A 165 15.51 -5.91 6.33
CA CYS A 165 14.50 -5.48 7.31
C CYS A 165 14.80 -6.00 8.72
N GLU A 166 15.43 -7.17 8.83
CA GLU A 166 15.81 -7.85 10.07
C GLU A 166 16.68 -7.00 10.99
N ILE A 167 17.61 -6.22 10.43
CA ILE A 167 18.54 -5.40 11.22
C ILE A 167 17.99 -3.97 11.38
N ALA A 168 17.14 -3.53 10.45
CA ALA A 168 16.45 -2.23 10.55
C ALA A 168 15.56 -2.10 11.81
N ALA A 169 15.30 -3.22 12.45
CA ALA A 169 14.42 -3.33 13.61
C ALA A 169 15.11 -3.18 14.98
N ALA A 170 16.40 -2.88 15.04
CA ALA A 170 17.12 -2.86 16.33
C ALA A 170 16.63 -1.77 17.29
N ASN A 171 16.00 -0.71 16.79
CA ASN A 171 15.40 0.37 17.56
C ASN A 171 13.88 0.40 17.35
N GLY A 172 13.11 0.45 18.44
CA GLY A 172 11.64 0.41 18.39
C GLY A 172 10.95 1.69 17.95
N ASP A 173 11.70 2.72 17.58
CA ASP A 173 11.13 4.03 17.35
C ASP A 173 10.48 4.15 15.98
N ILE A 174 9.28 4.70 15.96
CA ILE A 174 8.50 4.98 14.76
C ILE A 174 7.76 6.31 14.89
N TYR A 175 7.76 7.08 13.83
CA TYR A 175 6.90 8.24 13.67
C TYR A 175 5.62 7.86 12.95
N VAL A 176 4.49 8.28 13.52
CA VAL A 176 3.17 8.12 12.93
C VAL A 176 2.62 9.50 12.68
N SER A 177 2.62 9.93 11.42
CA SER A 177 2.24 11.29 11.04
C SER A 177 0.91 11.30 10.29
N LEU A 178 -0.07 12.01 10.82
CA LEU A 178 -1.31 12.33 10.13
C LEU A 178 -1.04 13.50 9.18
N LEU A 179 -0.79 13.20 7.91
CA LEU A 179 -0.53 14.21 6.88
C LEU A 179 -1.83 14.84 6.39
N ARG A 180 -2.92 14.05 6.32
CA ARG A 180 -4.26 14.52 6.01
C ARG A 180 -5.27 13.85 6.93
N HIS A 181 -6.12 14.64 7.53
CA HIS A 181 -7.04 14.24 8.59
C HIS A 181 -8.45 13.96 8.08
N CYS A 182 -9.23 13.25 8.90
CA CYS A 182 -10.66 13.06 8.66
C CYS A 182 -11.44 14.39 8.60
N ARG A 183 -11.01 15.42 9.33
CA ARG A 183 -11.48 16.79 9.26
C ARG A 183 -10.62 17.60 8.30
N SER A 184 -10.92 17.55 7.04
CA SER A 184 -10.23 18.34 6.03
C SER A 184 -11.08 19.55 5.62
N PRO A 185 -10.48 20.68 5.22
CA PRO A 185 -9.04 21.01 5.11
C PRO A 185 -8.46 21.73 6.36
N GLU A 186 -9.17 21.80 7.46
CA GLU A 186 -8.89 22.74 8.56
C GLU A 186 -7.71 22.39 9.47
N LEU A 187 -7.21 21.14 9.42
CA LEU A 187 -6.15 20.70 10.31
C LEU A 187 -4.82 20.51 9.57
N GLU A 188 -3.76 21.04 10.17
CA GLU A 188 -2.39 20.88 9.67
C GLU A 188 -1.86 19.47 9.96
N PRO A 189 -0.85 18.97 9.19
CA PRO A 189 -0.15 17.73 9.50
C PRO A 189 0.37 17.70 10.93
N THR A 190 0.27 16.54 11.60
CA THR A 190 0.74 16.32 12.97
C THR A 190 1.41 14.95 13.09
N CYS A 191 2.27 14.78 14.09
CA CYS A 191 3.11 13.61 14.26
C CYS A 191 3.13 13.10 15.71
N LEU A 192 3.08 11.77 15.87
CA LEU A 192 3.35 11.08 17.11
C LEU A 192 4.63 10.26 16.99
N HIS A 193 5.41 10.23 18.05
CA HIS A 193 6.60 9.40 18.18
C HIS A 193 6.32 8.25 19.14
N PHE A 194 6.39 7.03 18.64
CA PHE A 194 6.29 5.82 19.44
C PHE A 194 7.68 5.25 19.69
N ASN A 195 8.04 5.16 20.95
CA ASN A 195 9.30 4.60 21.42
C ASN A 195 9.02 3.62 22.55
N SER A 196 9.29 2.34 22.34
CA SER A 196 9.19 1.33 23.38
C SER A 196 10.03 0.08 23.09
N ASP A 197 10.54 -0.55 24.12
CA ASP A 197 11.26 -1.83 24.01
C ASP A 197 10.38 -2.93 23.43
N ALA A 198 9.07 -2.91 23.73
CA ALA A 198 8.10 -3.84 23.16
C ALA A 198 8.02 -3.73 21.64
N LEU A 199 8.02 -2.51 21.11
CA LEU A 199 8.01 -2.24 19.68
C LEU A 199 9.31 -2.70 19.01
N GLY A 200 10.47 -2.48 19.66
CA GLY A 200 11.77 -2.95 19.16
C GLY A 200 11.85 -4.46 19.07
N ASN A 201 11.36 -5.18 20.08
CA ASN A 201 11.29 -6.64 20.06
C ASN A 201 10.34 -7.14 18.96
N LEU A 202 9.20 -6.50 18.81
CA LEU A 202 8.21 -6.82 17.78
C LEU A 202 8.80 -6.67 16.36
N PHE A 203 9.54 -5.60 16.09
CA PHE A 203 10.21 -5.41 14.79
C PHE A 203 11.21 -6.52 14.48
N LYS A 204 12.00 -6.97 15.48
CA LYS A 204 12.92 -8.13 15.31
C LYS A 204 12.16 -9.40 14.95
N GLU A 205 11.07 -9.69 15.64
CA GLU A 205 10.23 -10.84 15.38
C GLU A 205 9.63 -10.80 13.96
N TYR A 206 9.13 -9.64 13.52
CA TYR A 206 8.64 -9.46 12.17
C TYR A 206 9.75 -9.61 11.12
N GLY A 207 10.97 -9.12 11.38
CA GLY A 207 12.11 -9.28 10.47
C GLY A 207 12.43 -10.74 10.15
N THR A 208 12.28 -11.64 11.13
CA THR A 208 12.56 -13.07 10.96
C THR A 208 11.34 -13.89 10.50
N MET A 209 10.15 -13.32 10.60
CA MET A 209 8.88 -14.03 10.35
C MET A 209 8.79 -14.61 8.94
N VAL A 210 9.12 -13.82 7.92
CA VAL A 210 9.02 -14.27 6.52
C VAL A 210 9.97 -15.43 6.24
N GLU A 211 11.20 -15.38 6.73
CA GLU A 211 12.16 -16.48 6.54
C GLU A 211 11.75 -17.74 7.32
N ARG A 212 11.15 -17.56 8.50
CA ARG A 212 10.59 -18.67 9.25
C ARG A 212 9.45 -19.33 8.48
N PHE A 213 8.55 -18.54 7.88
CA PHE A 213 7.46 -19.07 7.05
C PHE A 213 7.98 -19.80 5.83
N ARG A 214 8.96 -19.22 5.13
CA ARG A 214 9.59 -19.88 3.98
C ARG A 214 10.13 -21.26 4.32
N ARG A 215 10.83 -21.42 5.44
CA ARG A 215 11.34 -22.73 5.88
C ARG A 215 10.22 -23.77 6.05
N VAL A 216 9.03 -23.34 6.46
CA VAL A 216 7.87 -24.24 6.61
C VAL A 216 7.28 -24.59 5.24
N VAL A 217 7.11 -23.63 4.33
CA VAL A 217 6.37 -23.85 3.08
C VAL A 217 7.25 -24.37 1.93
N THR A 218 8.57 -24.20 1.97
CA THR A 218 9.50 -24.69 0.94
C THR A 218 10.03 -26.11 1.20
N VAL A 219 9.34 -26.88 2.03
CA VAL A 219 9.65 -28.29 2.22
C VAL A 219 9.42 -29.04 0.90
N ASP A 220 10.43 -29.78 0.46
CA ASP A 220 10.32 -30.60 -0.76
C ASP A 220 9.07 -31.51 -0.70
N PRO A 221 8.13 -31.39 -1.66
CA PRO A 221 6.96 -32.23 -1.71
C PRO A 221 7.28 -33.73 -1.71
N LEU A 222 8.47 -34.09 -2.20
CA LEU A 222 8.97 -35.46 -2.17
C LEU A 222 9.35 -35.95 -0.75
N ALA A 223 9.65 -35.03 0.15
CA ALA A 223 9.93 -35.34 1.56
C ALA A 223 8.67 -35.48 2.42
N VAL A 224 7.48 -35.11 1.92
CA VAL A 224 6.21 -35.11 2.68
C VAL A 224 5.25 -36.15 2.07
N LYS A 225 5.68 -37.42 1.99
CA LYS A 225 4.89 -38.50 1.37
C LYS A 225 4.12 -39.35 2.36
N ASP A 226 4.72 -39.71 3.46
CA ASP A 226 4.13 -40.57 4.48
C ASP A 226 3.23 -39.77 5.46
N HIS A 227 2.47 -40.49 6.27
CA HIS A 227 1.54 -39.90 7.23
C HIS A 227 2.26 -39.10 8.33
N GLU A 228 3.44 -39.53 8.75
CA GLU A 228 4.19 -38.87 9.81
C GLU A 228 4.78 -37.55 9.34
N SER A 229 5.41 -37.51 8.16
CA SER A 229 5.95 -36.27 7.56
C SER A 229 4.84 -35.25 7.26
N LYS A 230 3.66 -35.72 6.79
CA LYS A 230 2.49 -34.85 6.61
C LYS A 230 1.98 -34.27 7.93
N ALA A 231 1.87 -35.10 8.97
CA ALA A 231 1.46 -34.66 10.29
C ALA A 231 2.43 -33.64 10.88
N LYS A 232 3.73 -33.84 10.70
CA LYS A 232 4.77 -32.89 11.11
C LYS A 232 4.64 -31.58 10.37
N TYR A 233 4.50 -31.60 9.04
CA TYR A 233 4.30 -30.39 8.22
C TYR A 233 3.09 -29.57 8.69
N TRP A 234 1.93 -30.20 8.88
CA TRP A 234 0.74 -29.51 9.34
C TRP A 234 0.87 -28.97 10.76
N LYS A 235 1.61 -29.66 11.62
CA LYS A 235 1.91 -29.18 12.97
C LYS A 235 2.78 -27.94 12.96
N GLU A 236 3.81 -27.90 12.10
CA GLU A 236 4.67 -26.72 11.95
C GLU A 236 3.91 -25.53 11.37
N LEU A 237 3.06 -25.76 10.37
CA LEU A 237 2.23 -24.73 9.77
C LEU A 237 1.20 -24.18 10.77
N HIS A 238 0.60 -25.04 11.61
CA HIS A 238 -0.28 -24.59 12.68
C HIS A 238 0.46 -23.80 13.77
N ALA A 239 1.65 -24.21 14.14
CA ALA A 239 2.48 -23.46 15.07
C ALA A 239 2.88 -22.07 14.51
N PHE A 240 3.09 -21.97 13.19
CA PHE A 240 3.31 -20.70 12.54
C PHE A 240 2.06 -19.81 12.54
N GLU A 241 0.87 -20.38 12.32
CA GLU A 241 -0.41 -19.67 12.40
C GLU A 241 -0.58 -18.98 13.77
N GLU A 242 -0.34 -19.70 14.86
CA GLU A 242 -0.45 -19.15 16.21
C GLU A 242 0.65 -18.11 16.51
N TYR A 243 1.84 -18.32 15.99
CA TYR A 243 2.92 -17.32 16.08
C TYR A 243 2.56 -16.01 15.36
N LEU A 244 2.04 -16.08 14.14
CA LEU A 244 1.63 -14.90 13.38
C LEU A 244 0.45 -14.17 14.04
N LYS A 245 -0.54 -14.91 14.55
CA LYS A 245 -1.64 -14.31 15.33
C LYS A 245 -1.13 -13.53 16.54
N LYS A 246 -0.16 -14.09 17.25
CA LYS A 246 0.46 -13.41 18.39
C LYS A 246 1.16 -12.13 17.95
N LEU A 247 1.97 -12.16 16.89
CA LEU A 247 2.66 -10.97 16.38
C LEU A 247 1.67 -9.85 16.00
N ILE A 248 0.56 -10.19 15.35
CA ILE A 248 -0.48 -9.23 14.98
C ILE A 248 -1.18 -8.67 16.21
N ALA A 249 -1.46 -9.50 17.21
CA ALA A 249 -2.05 -9.06 18.46
C ALA A 249 -1.11 -8.13 19.24
N ASP A 250 0.18 -8.45 19.30
CA ASP A 250 1.20 -7.62 19.93
C ASP A 250 1.36 -6.27 19.20
N LEU A 251 1.36 -6.27 17.85
CA LEU A 251 1.35 -5.05 17.05
C LEU A 251 0.11 -4.20 17.32
N THR A 252 -1.06 -4.83 17.37
CA THR A 252 -2.31 -4.15 17.69
C THR A 252 -2.26 -3.51 19.07
N SER A 253 -1.73 -4.21 20.08
CA SER A 253 -1.67 -3.71 21.47
C SER A 253 -0.83 -2.45 21.62
N VAL A 254 0.28 -2.34 20.86
CA VAL A 254 1.15 -1.16 20.89
C VAL A 254 0.44 0.10 20.40
N PHE A 255 -0.39 -0.03 19.35
CA PHE A 255 -1.08 1.12 18.74
C PHE A 255 -2.52 1.31 19.25
N MET A 256 -2.99 0.43 20.15
CA MET A 256 -4.41 0.41 20.54
C MET A 256 -4.95 1.74 21.10
N PRO A 257 -4.24 2.48 21.96
CA PRO A 257 -4.73 3.78 22.42
C PRO A 257 -4.94 4.80 21.29
N TYR A 258 -4.17 4.67 20.21
CA TYR A 258 -4.19 5.53 19.04
C TYR A 258 -4.79 4.86 17.78
N CYS A 259 -5.53 3.77 17.96
CA CYS A 259 -6.11 3.00 16.85
C CYS A 259 -7.05 3.85 15.96
N PHE A 260 -7.59 4.94 16.47
CA PHE A 260 -8.38 5.90 15.70
C PHE A 260 -7.61 6.55 14.54
N MET A 261 -6.28 6.64 14.62
CA MET A 261 -5.43 7.16 13.54
C MET A 261 -5.44 6.25 12.31
N PHE A 262 -5.76 4.96 12.50
CA PHE A 262 -5.85 3.95 11.45
C PHE A 262 -7.28 3.80 10.89
N LEU A 263 -8.12 4.82 11.05
CA LEU A 263 -9.49 4.83 10.54
C LEU A 263 -9.70 5.97 9.54
N GLY A 264 -10.35 5.65 8.43
CA GLY A 264 -10.71 6.60 7.40
C GLY A 264 -11.91 7.50 7.77
N LYS A 265 -12.11 8.56 6.99
CA LYS A 265 -13.26 9.45 7.10
C LYS A 265 -14.57 8.67 6.90
N ARG A 266 -15.60 8.98 7.67
CA ARG A 266 -16.94 8.40 7.49
C ARG A 266 -17.58 8.87 6.18
N TYR A 267 -18.41 8.03 5.59
CA TYR A 267 -19.31 8.47 4.53
C TYR A 267 -20.22 9.55 5.09
N ALA A 268 -20.32 10.66 4.39
CA ALA A 268 -20.93 11.88 4.92
C ALA A 268 -22.27 12.14 4.23
N ASP A 269 -23.38 11.68 4.84
CA ASP A 269 -24.69 12.28 4.60
C ASP A 269 -24.90 13.52 5.50
N ALA A 270 -26.02 14.21 5.36
CA ALA A 270 -26.32 15.41 6.13
C ALA A 270 -26.29 15.17 7.65
N ALA A 271 -26.72 14.01 8.12
CA ALA A 271 -26.74 13.68 9.55
C ALA A 271 -25.33 13.41 10.08
N VAL A 272 -24.48 12.71 9.32
CA VAL A 272 -23.07 12.50 9.65
C VAL A 272 -22.32 13.83 9.66
N GLN A 273 -22.55 14.70 8.68
CA GLN A 273 -21.95 16.04 8.62
C GLN A 273 -22.33 16.89 9.82
N GLN A 274 -23.62 16.92 10.16
CA GLN A 274 -24.11 17.63 11.34
C GLN A 274 -23.50 17.08 12.65
N GLN A 275 -23.47 15.76 12.81
CA GLN A 275 -22.88 15.13 14.00
C GLN A 275 -21.37 15.39 14.09
N THR A 276 -20.68 15.35 12.98
CA THR A 276 -19.24 15.68 12.89
C THR A 276 -18.99 17.12 13.35
N LYS A 277 -19.76 18.08 12.84
CA LYS A 277 -19.67 19.49 13.23
C LYS A 277 -19.89 19.67 14.74
N LEU A 278 -20.97 19.12 15.29
CA LEU A 278 -21.27 19.21 16.73
C LEU A 278 -20.15 18.61 17.62
N ILE A 279 -19.49 17.56 17.16
CA ILE A 279 -18.37 16.97 17.90
C ILE A 279 -17.17 17.91 17.86
N PHE A 280 -16.86 18.48 16.72
CA PHE A 280 -15.72 19.39 16.58
C PHE A 280 -15.93 20.69 17.37
N ASP A 281 -17.11 21.30 17.27
CA ASP A 281 -17.43 22.50 18.03
C ASP A 281 -17.22 22.25 19.53
N ARG A 282 -17.65 21.09 20.03
CA ARG A 282 -17.45 20.71 21.43
C ARG A 282 -15.99 20.40 21.80
N VAL A 283 -15.22 19.79 20.92
CA VAL A 283 -13.77 19.56 21.14
C VAL A 283 -13.02 20.88 21.12
N ASP A 284 -13.36 21.77 20.19
CA ASP A 284 -12.73 23.10 20.09
C ASP A 284 -13.04 23.95 21.34
N GLU A 285 -14.29 23.97 21.81
CA GLU A 285 -14.68 24.61 23.08
C GLU A 285 -13.85 24.07 24.26
N PHE A 286 -13.76 22.74 24.39
CA PHE A 286 -12.96 22.09 25.44
C PHE A 286 -11.49 22.51 25.37
N CYS A 287 -10.87 22.46 24.18
CA CYS A 287 -9.48 22.78 23.99
C CYS A 287 -9.17 24.27 24.29
N VAL A 288 -10.07 25.17 23.95
CA VAL A 288 -9.95 26.61 24.29
C VAL A 288 -10.06 26.81 25.80
N GLU A 289 -11.05 26.21 26.47
CA GLU A 289 -11.24 26.31 27.92
C GLU A 289 -10.05 25.82 28.70
N HIS A 290 -9.47 24.66 28.28
CA HIS A 290 -8.32 24.03 28.95
C HIS A 290 -6.95 24.46 28.41
N ARG A 291 -6.90 25.37 27.44
CA ARG A 291 -5.66 25.88 26.79
C ARG A 291 -4.81 24.80 26.19
N TRP A 292 -5.45 23.82 25.54
CA TRP A 292 -4.76 22.74 24.85
C TRP A 292 -4.04 23.24 23.60
N SER A 293 -2.89 22.60 23.30
CA SER A 293 -2.12 22.86 22.09
C SER A 293 -2.88 22.41 20.83
N ASN A 294 -2.51 22.95 19.68
CA ASN A 294 -3.08 22.53 18.40
C ASN A 294 -2.86 21.02 18.15
N HIS A 295 -1.71 20.47 18.55
CA HIS A 295 -1.42 19.04 18.49
C HIS A 295 -2.44 18.22 19.29
N GLN A 296 -2.67 18.54 20.56
CA GLN A 296 -3.66 17.87 21.40
C GLN A 296 -5.08 18.00 20.84
N ARG A 297 -5.43 19.19 20.33
CA ARG A 297 -6.72 19.43 19.67
C ARG A 297 -6.95 18.53 18.46
N ILE A 298 -5.93 18.35 17.61
CA ILE A 298 -6.00 17.45 16.45
C ILE A 298 -6.23 16.01 16.91
N LEU A 299 -5.43 15.52 17.85
CA LEU A 299 -5.54 14.15 18.35
C LEU A 299 -6.89 13.89 19.02
N LEU A 300 -7.36 14.79 19.88
CA LEU A 300 -8.66 14.67 20.53
C LEU A 300 -9.80 14.71 19.52
N SER A 301 -9.72 15.56 18.49
CA SER A 301 -10.70 15.62 17.41
C SER A 301 -10.79 14.29 16.65
N GLN A 302 -9.64 13.70 16.29
CA GLN A 302 -9.60 12.40 15.61
C GLN A 302 -10.14 11.28 16.52
N ALA A 303 -9.75 11.27 17.79
CA ALA A 303 -10.27 10.29 18.76
C ALA A 303 -11.79 10.43 18.94
N ALA A 304 -12.33 11.64 19.04
CA ALA A 304 -13.77 11.91 19.18
C ALA A 304 -14.58 11.47 17.94
N LEU A 305 -14.01 11.62 16.74
CA LEU A 305 -14.63 11.13 15.50
C LEU A 305 -14.80 9.61 15.48
N HIS A 306 -13.91 8.91 16.13
CA HIS A 306 -13.84 7.45 16.13
C HIS A 306 -14.10 6.83 17.49
N ALA A 307 -14.59 7.60 18.46
CA ALA A 307 -14.72 7.20 19.85
C ALA A 307 -15.52 5.90 20.07
N ASN A 308 -16.51 5.62 19.23
CA ASN A 308 -17.29 4.37 19.31
C ASN A 308 -16.53 3.11 18.86
N ARG A 309 -15.29 3.25 18.37
CA ARG A 309 -14.39 2.15 18.05
C ARG A 309 -13.31 1.95 19.11
N LEU A 310 -13.19 2.87 20.07
CA LEU A 310 -12.28 2.77 21.20
C LEU A 310 -12.93 2.01 22.36
N PRO A 311 -12.32 0.93 22.87
CA PRO A 311 -12.71 0.33 24.15
C PRO A 311 -12.60 1.33 25.31
N HIS A 312 -13.37 1.13 26.37
CA HIS A 312 -13.41 2.07 27.49
C HIS A 312 -12.08 2.23 28.23
N ASP A 313 -11.35 1.16 28.42
CA ASP A 313 -10.00 1.16 29.00
C ASP A 313 -9.00 1.91 28.13
N GLN A 314 -9.10 1.77 26.82
CA GLN A 314 -8.25 2.51 25.88
C GLN A 314 -8.61 4.01 25.81
N MET A 315 -9.90 4.37 25.88
CA MET A 315 -10.30 5.78 26.03
C MET A 315 -9.73 6.39 27.30
N LYS A 316 -9.75 5.64 28.40
CA LYS A 316 -9.19 6.08 29.68
C LYS A 316 -7.69 6.27 29.58
N GLN A 317 -6.96 5.31 29.03
CA GLN A 317 -5.51 5.43 28.82
C GLN A 317 -5.17 6.64 27.94
N LEU A 318 -5.83 6.80 26.79
CA LEU A 318 -5.65 7.93 25.89
C LEU A 318 -5.90 9.28 26.61
N SER A 319 -6.92 9.34 27.46
CA SER A 319 -7.25 10.56 28.20
C SER A 319 -6.11 10.97 29.15
N TYR A 320 -5.45 10.03 29.78
CA TYR A 320 -4.26 10.30 30.60
C TYR A 320 -3.04 10.70 29.76
N GLU A 321 -2.80 10.01 28.64
CA GLU A 321 -1.66 10.29 27.76
C GLU A 321 -1.76 11.67 27.09
N LEU A 322 -2.93 12.05 26.60
CA LEU A 322 -3.16 13.38 26.03
C LEU A 322 -3.00 14.51 27.07
N ASN A 323 -3.33 14.23 28.33
CA ASN A 323 -3.25 15.20 29.40
C ASN A 323 -1.84 15.30 30.01
N SER A 324 -1.05 14.22 30.03
CA SER A 324 0.32 14.22 30.55
C SER A 324 1.25 15.20 29.84
N ASN A 325 0.92 15.58 28.62
CA ASN A 325 1.62 16.57 27.82
C ASN A 325 1.17 18.02 28.12
N SER A 326 0.23 18.22 29.05
CA SER A 326 -0.21 19.56 29.48
C SER A 326 0.61 20.01 30.69
N ASN A 327 1.02 21.29 30.71
CA ASN A 327 1.81 21.90 31.82
C ASN A 327 0.97 22.15 33.08
N ASN A 328 -0.22 21.57 33.22
CA ASN A 328 -1.15 21.83 34.31
C ASN A 328 -1.07 20.77 35.41
N ASN A 329 -1.03 21.23 36.67
CA ASN A 329 -0.94 20.40 37.91
C ASN A 329 -2.20 19.58 38.24
N ASN A 330 -3.29 19.64 37.43
CA ASN A 330 -4.58 18.99 37.69
C ASN A 330 -4.84 17.79 36.78
N ASN A 331 -3.86 16.91 36.60
CA ASN A 331 -3.87 15.84 35.60
C ASN A 331 -5.06 14.86 35.69
N GLU A 332 -5.51 14.46 36.87
CA GLU A 332 -6.57 13.46 37.01
C GLU A 332 -7.97 14.00 36.67
N THR A 333 -8.30 15.21 37.12
CA THR A 333 -9.63 15.80 36.86
C THR A 333 -9.81 16.09 35.37
N GLU A 334 -8.80 16.62 34.73
CA GLU A 334 -8.83 16.96 33.30
C GLU A 334 -8.88 15.67 32.43
N ALA A 335 -8.09 14.63 32.77
CA ALA A 335 -8.17 13.33 32.13
C ALA A 335 -9.57 12.70 32.23
N LEU A 336 -10.24 12.86 33.38
CA LEU A 336 -11.62 12.38 33.53
C LEU A 336 -12.60 13.16 32.63
N LEU A 337 -12.44 14.48 32.48
CA LEU A 337 -13.27 15.29 31.57
C LEU A 337 -13.06 14.87 30.11
N VAL A 338 -11.84 14.61 29.69
CA VAL A 338 -11.54 14.07 28.34
C VAL A 338 -12.20 12.71 28.13
N TYR A 339 -12.10 11.82 29.11
CA TYR A 339 -12.76 10.52 29.05
C TYR A 339 -14.29 10.64 28.90
N GLU A 340 -14.94 11.48 29.70
CA GLU A 340 -16.39 11.68 29.59
C GLU A 340 -16.79 12.36 28.27
N LEU A 341 -15.96 13.25 27.73
CA LEU A 341 -16.14 13.80 26.39
C LEU A 341 -16.12 12.70 25.32
N LEU A 342 -15.07 11.86 25.31
CA LEU A 342 -14.95 10.74 24.35
C LEU A 342 -16.11 9.75 24.48
N LYS A 343 -16.49 9.38 25.71
CA LYS A 343 -17.63 8.49 25.98
C LYS A 343 -18.96 9.07 25.47
N SER A 344 -19.17 10.38 25.66
CA SER A 344 -20.33 11.09 25.11
C SER A 344 -20.34 11.04 23.57
N CYS A 345 -19.18 11.27 22.93
CA CYS A 345 -19.03 11.17 21.48
C CYS A 345 -19.29 9.74 20.98
N ALA A 346 -18.76 8.73 21.66
CA ALA A 346 -18.99 7.32 21.35
C ALA A 346 -20.48 6.96 21.36
N THR A 347 -21.18 7.39 22.40
CA THR A 347 -22.63 7.15 22.52
C THR A 347 -23.44 7.81 21.39
N LYS A 348 -23.05 9.02 20.99
CA LYS A 348 -23.72 9.73 19.88
C LYS A 348 -23.49 9.02 18.55
N TRP A 349 -22.26 8.56 18.27
CA TRP A 349 -21.95 7.78 17.08
C TRP A 349 -22.67 6.43 17.05
N GLN A 350 -22.70 5.70 18.15
CA GLN A 350 -23.44 4.43 18.24
C GLN A 350 -24.92 4.60 17.92
N LYS A 351 -25.55 5.62 18.48
CA LYS A 351 -26.98 5.94 18.19
C LYS A 351 -27.21 6.30 16.72
N LEU A 352 -26.28 7.02 16.10
CA LEU A 352 -26.40 7.38 14.69
C LEU A 352 -26.20 6.15 13.79
N GLU A 353 -25.19 5.33 14.05
CA GLU A 353 -24.91 4.09 13.29
C GLU A 353 -26.06 3.06 13.40
N GLN A 354 -26.73 2.98 14.57
CA GLN A 354 -27.94 2.15 14.73
C GLN A 354 -29.12 2.62 13.90
N ARG A 355 -29.27 3.92 13.72
CA ARG A 355 -30.36 4.51 12.91
C ARG A 355 -30.03 4.51 11.42
N GLN A 356 -28.76 4.69 11.10
CA GLN A 356 -28.27 4.85 9.75
C GLN A 356 -27.00 3.99 9.56
N PRO A 357 -27.12 2.72 9.12
CA PRO A 357 -25.98 1.82 8.97
C PRO A 357 -24.88 2.35 8.03
N LEU A 358 -25.24 3.20 7.06
CA LEU A 358 -24.29 3.85 6.17
C LEU A 358 -23.28 4.75 6.93
N ALA A 359 -23.68 5.34 8.05
CA ALA A 359 -22.81 6.15 8.91
C ALA A 359 -21.64 5.35 9.53
N ALA A 360 -21.74 4.02 9.56
CA ALA A 360 -20.65 3.15 10.00
C ALA A 360 -19.58 2.93 8.91
N LYS A 361 -19.90 3.14 7.63
CA LYS A 361 -18.98 2.99 6.51
C LYS A 361 -17.96 4.14 6.50
N ARG A 362 -16.76 3.81 6.04
CA ARG A 362 -15.61 4.74 5.96
C ARG A 362 -14.95 4.64 4.61
N PHE A 363 -14.33 5.74 4.21
CA PHE A 363 -13.41 5.75 3.08
C PHE A 363 -12.13 5.02 3.44
N PRO A 364 -11.41 4.46 2.46
CA PRO A 364 -10.11 3.84 2.70
C PRO A 364 -9.12 4.85 3.28
N ILE A 365 -8.27 4.36 4.19
CA ILE A 365 -7.09 5.10 4.63
C ILE A 365 -5.94 4.84 3.66
N ILE A 366 -5.12 5.86 3.42
CA ILE A 366 -3.90 5.74 2.62
C ILE A 366 -2.71 5.71 3.56
N LEU A 367 -2.02 4.57 3.60
CA LEU A 367 -0.81 4.39 4.39
C LEU A 367 0.41 4.71 3.53
N VAL A 368 1.15 5.76 3.91
CA VAL A 368 2.49 6.01 3.40
C VAL A 368 3.46 5.26 4.30
N VAL A 369 4.07 4.19 3.77
CA VAL A 369 4.84 3.24 4.58
C VAL A 369 6.32 3.28 4.20
N ASP A 370 7.18 3.55 5.19
CA ASP A 370 8.62 3.38 5.05
C ASP A 370 8.93 1.95 4.58
N GLU A 371 9.82 1.79 3.61
CA GLU A 371 10.17 0.49 3.06
C GLU A 371 10.69 -0.50 4.11
N ARG A 372 11.26 -0.01 5.22
CA ARG A 372 11.71 -0.83 6.36
C ARG A 372 10.57 -1.41 7.18
N LEU A 373 9.38 -0.81 7.09
CA LEU A 373 8.16 -1.21 7.79
C LEU A 373 7.16 -1.91 6.87
N ASP A 374 7.48 -2.02 5.57
CA ASP A 374 6.55 -2.48 4.56
C ASP A 374 6.16 -3.97 4.68
N HIS A 375 7.02 -4.79 5.28
CA HIS A 375 6.78 -6.21 5.50
C HIS A 375 5.79 -6.50 6.65
N MET A 376 5.38 -5.50 7.42
CA MET A 376 4.48 -5.65 8.56
C MET A 376 3.01 -5.67 8.11
N HIS A 377 2.19 -6.38 8.87
CA HIS A 377 0.76 -6.59 8.58
C HIS A 377 -0.11 -5.43 9.11
N TRP A 378 0.11 -4.22 8.59
CA TRP A 378 -0.60 -3.01 9.02
C TRP A 378 -2.12 -3.12 8.85
N GLU A 379 -2.59 -3.81 7.80
CA GLU A 379 -4.00 -4.05 7.52
C GLU A 379 -4.70 -4.93 8.58
N GLN A 380 -3.92 -5.64 9.37
CA GLN A 380 -4.43 -6.50 10.45
C GLN A 380 -4.64 -5.76 11.78
N LEU A 381 -4.24 -4.49 11.86
CA LEU A 381 -4.51 -3.70 13.06
C LEU A 381 -6.02 -3.58 13.26
N ALA A 382 -6.52 -4.07 14.39
CA ALA A 382 -7.88 -3.79 14.78
C ALA A 382 -7.97 -2.31 15.26
N PRO A 383 -8.93 -1.56 14.84
CA PRO A 383 -10.10 -1.84 14.01
C PRO A 383 -9.92 -1.40 12.54
N MET A 384 -8.77 -1.60 11.95
CA MET A 384 -8.51 -1.28 10.54
C MET A 384 -9.64 -1.84 9.65
N GLN A 385 -10.09 -1.08 8.68
CA GLN A 385 -11.14 -1.48 7.75
C GLN A 385 -10.59 -1.63 6.34
N GLU A 386 -10.56 -0.52 5.61
CA GLU A 386 -10.08 -0.48 4.24
C GLU A 386 -8.83 0.38 4.18
N CYS A 387 -7.78 -0.11 3.55
CA CYS A 387 -6.61 0.70 3.32
C CYS A 387 -5.92 0.39 1.99
N THR A 388 -5.10 1.34 1.55
CA THR A 388 -4.11 1.16 0.49
C THR A 388 -2.76 1.63 0.98
N ARG A 389 -1.68 1.03 0.47
CA ARG A 389 -0.32 1.44 0.77
C ARG A 389 0.29 2.24 -0.37
N ILE A 390 1.12 3.19 -0.02
CA ILE A 390 1.98 3.88 -0.97
C ILE A 390 3.33 4.18 -0.31
N LYS A 391 4.36 4.33 -1.10
CA LYS A 391 5.74 4.42 -0.62
C LYS A 391 6.11 5.81 -0.09
N SER A 392 5.57 6.86 -0.71
CA SER A 392 5.84 8.25 -0.32
C SER A 392 4.65 9.17 -0.61
N LEU A 393 4.60 10.32 0.05
CA LEU A 393 3.63 11.37 -0.27
C LEU A 393 3.83 11.89 -1.70
N HIS A 394 5.07 11.90 -2.20
CA HIS A 394 5.39 12.30 -3.57
C HIS A 394 4.78 11.34 -4.59
N SER A 395 4.89 10.02 -4.36
CA SER A 395 4.26 9.00 -5.20
C SER A 395 2.73 9.16 -5.19
N LEU A 396 2.12 9.41 -4.02
CA LEU A 396 0.68 9.66 -3.91
C LEU A 396 0.28 10.89 -4.70
N TRP A 397 1.00 12.00 -4.52
CA TRP A 397 0.74 13.25 -5.20
C TRP A 397 0.83 13.11 -6.72
N ARG A 398 1.86 12.39 -7.22
CA ARG A 398 2.05 12.13 -8.64
C ARG A 398 0.91 11.31 -9.24
N LEU A 399 0.51 10.22 -8.59
CA LEU A 399 -0.63 9.41 -9.03
C LEU A 399 -1.93 10.22 -9.00
N PHE A 400 -2.16 11.00 -7.94
CA PHE A 400 -3.32 11.89 -7.84
C PHE A 400 -3.34 12.91 -8.98
N LYS A 401 -2.24 13.62 -9.21
CA LYS A 401 -2.19 14.63 -10.29
C LYS A 401 -2.48 14.04 -11.67
N HIS A 402 -1.94 12.85 -11.92
CA HIS A 402 -2.16 12.15 -13.19
C HIS A 402 -3.59 11.66 -13.37
N HIS A 403 -4.18 11.13 -12.32
CA HIS A 403 -5.49 10.48 -12.37
C HIS A 403 -6.63 11.36 -11.84
N LYS A 404 -6.40 12.64 -11.57
CA LYS A 404 -7.37 13.55 -10.94
C LYS A 404 -8.74 13.54 -11.62
N ALA A 405 -8.78 13.45 -12.94
CA ALA A 405 -10.03 13.45 -13.70
C ALA A 405 -10.87 12.17 -13.52
N GLN A 406 -10.25 11.06 -13.10
CA GLN A 406 -10.91 9.78 -12.83
C GLN A 406 -11.19 9.56 -11.35
N ILE A 407 -10.77 10.47 -10.46
CA ILE A 407 -11.04 10.33 -9.04
C ILE A 407 -12.38 10.98 -8.70
N GLN A 408 -13.29 10.19 -8.13
CA GLN A 408 -14.60 10.65 -7.65
C GLN A 408 -14.80 10.13 -6.23
N HIS A 409 -15.22 11.00 -5.33
CA HIS A 409 -15.46 10.67 -3.92
C HIS A 409 -14.34 9.84 -3.29
N GLY A 410 -13.08 10.25 -3.52
CA GLY A 410 -11.90 9.57 -2.99
C GLY A 410 -11.52 8.24 -3.63
N TYR A 411 -12.23 7.78 -4.67
CA TYR A 411 -11.89 6.56 -5.40
C TYR A 411 -11.47 6.85 -6.84
N TYR A 412 -10.43 6.16 -7.29
CA TYR A 412 -10.12 6.05 -8.71
C TYR A 412 -11.17 5.18 -9.39
N MET A 413 -11.97 5.78 -10.26
CA MET A 413 -13.06 5.09 -10.94
C MET A 413 -12.54 4.29 -12.13
N VAL A 414 -12.79 2.99 -12.12
CA VAL A 414 -12.50 2.10 -13.23
C VAL A 414 -13.78 1.57 -13.85
N ASN A 415 -13.71 1.26 -15.13
CA ASN A 415 -14.73 0.53 -15.87
C ASN A 415 -14.02 -0.57 -16.66
N ILE A 416 -13.97 -1.77 -16.06
CA ILE A 416 -13.22 -2.89 -16.61
C ILE A 416 -14.08 -3.58 -17.65
N LYS A 417 -13.81 -3.30 -18.92
CA LYS A 417 -14.49 -3.93 -20.06
C LYS A 417 -13.69 -5.08 -20.64
N SER A 418 -12.36 -5.02 -20.50
CA SER A 418 -11.45 -6.02 -21.04
C SER A 418 -10.24 -6.16 -20.14
N GLY A 419 -9.64 -7.34 -20.17
CA GLY A 419 -8.42 -7.58 -19.42
C GLY A 419 -7.54 -8.61 -20.12
N ILE A 420 -6.34 -8.74 -19.58
CA ILE A 420 -5.36 -9.74 -20.00
C ILE A 420 -4.95 -10.55 -18.79
N THR A 421 -4.92 -11.86 -18.93
CA THR A 421 -4.42 -12.76 -17.91
C THR A 421 -3.19 -13.50 -18.41
N LEU A 422 -2.18 -13.61 -17.56
CA LEU A 422 -0.97 -14.39 -17.78
C LEU A 422 -0.83 -15.38 -16.61
N VAL A 423 -1.05 -16.67 -16.88
CA VAL A 423 -1.12 -17.71 -15.85
C VAL A 423 -0.10 -18.80 -16.12
N ASN A 424 0.70 -19.10 -15.09
CA ASN A 424 1.72 -20.16 -15.14
C ASN A 424 2.62 -20.09 -16.38
N PRO A 425 3.29 -18.96 -16.68
CA PRO A 425 4.04 -18.81 -17.92
C PRO A 425 5.16 -19.85 -18.09
N ASP A 426 5.78 -20.28 -16.99
CA ASP A 426 6.90 -21.24 -16.99
C ASP A 426 6.42 -22.71 -17.05
N ALA A 427 5.09 -22.95 -17.05
CA ALA A 427 4.44 -24.26 -17.15
C ALA A 427 4.83 -25.27 -16.05
N ASP A 428 5.24 -24.81 -14.87
CA ASP A 428 5.66 -25.63 -13.74
C ASP A 428 4.66 -25.66 -12.57
N LEU A 429 3.61 -24.84 -12.63
CA LEU A 429 2.50 -24.79 -11.65
C LEU A 429 1.25 -25.47 -12.21
N GLU A 430 1.32 -26.77 -12.54
CA GLU A 430 0.26 -27.51 -13.24
C GLU A 430 -1.12 -27.40 -12.56
N ASN A 431 -1.17 -27.56 -11.24
CA ASN A 431 -2.42 -27.50 -10.49
C ASN A 431 -3.03 -26.09 -10.48
N SER A 432 -2.23 -25.05 -10.28
CA SER A 432 -2.67 -23.65 -10.35
C SER A 432 -3.10 -23.29 -11.77
N GLY A 433 -2.33 -23.68 -12.77
CA GLY A 433 -2.67 -23.49 -14.18
C GLY A 433 -4.04 -24.08 -14.50
N ARG A 434 -4.31 -25.33 -14.10
CA ARG A 434 -5.59 -26.01 -14.31
C ARG A 434 -6.76 -25.31 -13.60
N ARG A 435 -6.61 -24.95 -12.31
CA ARG A 435 -7.66 -24.29 -11.53
C ARG A 435 -7.98 -22.89 -12.07
N LEU A 436 -6.96 -22.08 -12.26
CA LEU A 436 -7.16 -20.71 -12.74
C LEU A 436 -7.63 -20.65 -14.18
N ARG A 437 -7.16 -21.55 -15.07
CA ARG A 437 -7.70 -21.64 -16.44
C ARG A 437 -9.20 -21.86 -16.43
N SER A 438 -9.68 -22.86 -15.67
CA SER A 438 -11.12 -23.17 -15.62
C SER A 438 -11.94 -22.02 -15.02
N PHE A 439 -11.42 -21.30 -14.03
CA PHE A 439 -12.08 -20.13 -13.46
C PHE A 439 -12.14 -18.97 -14.47
N LEU A 440 -11.02 -18.64 -15.10
CA LEU A 440 -10.91 -17.50 -16.01
C LEU A 440 -11.73 -17.69 -17.29
N GLU A 441 -11.68 -18.89 -17.89
CA GLU A 441 -12.50 -19.25 -19.05
C GLU A 441 -14.00 -19.25 -18.73
N TYR A 442 -14.38 -19.56 -17.48
CA TYR A 442 -15.76 -19.52 -17.01
C TYR A 442 -16.23 -18.08 -16.69
N TRP A 443 -15.45 -17.32 -15.88
CA TRP A 443 -15.88 -16.04 -15.35
C TRP A 443 -15.58 -14.87 -16.29
N LEU A 444 -14.41 -14.90 -16.95
CA LEU A 444 -13.86 -13.84 -17.79
C LEU A 444 -13.64 -14.31 -19.24
N SER A 445 -14.57 -15.10 -19.79
CA SER A 445 -14.46 -15.73 -21.12
C SER A 445 -14.19 -14.74 -22.26
N HIS A 446 -14.52 -13.45 -22.08
CA HIS A 446 -14.31 -12.38 -23.07
C HIS A 446 -12.93 -11.71 -22.97
N TRP A 447 -12.09 -12.11 -21.98
CA TRP A 447 -10.74 -11.58 -21.83
C TRP A 447 -9.73 -12.33 -22.70
N GLN A 448 -8.57 -11.73 -22.92
CA GLN A 448 -7.46 -12.43 -23.55
C GLN A 448 -6.68 -13.19 -22.47
N HIS A 449 -6.64 -14.51 -22.61
CA HIS A 449 -5.91 -15.40 -21.71
C HIS A 449 -4.63 -15.93 -22.36
N MET A 450 -3.54 -15.92 -21.60
CA MET A 450 -2.28 -16.57 -21.94
C MET A 450 -1.95 -17.57 -20.84
N PHE A 451 -1.91 -18.84 -21.19
CA PHE A 451 -1.60 -19.94 -20.28
C PHE A 451 -0.32 -20.64 -20.70
N GLU A 452 0.52 -20.99 -19.74
CA GLU A 452 1.70 -21.83 -19.95
C GLU A 452 2.56 -21.37 -21.14
N THR A 453 2.70 -20.07 -21.27
CA THR A 453 3.43 -19.44 -22.37
C THR A 453 4.16 -18.22 -21.87
N VAL A 454 5.47 -18.20 -22.03
CA VAL A 454 6.30 -17.05 -21.67
C VAL A 454 5.98 -15.87 -22.59
N PRO A 455 5.56 -14.72 -22.05
CA PRO A 455 5.22 -13.56 -22.86
C PRO A 455 6.48 -12.89 -23.42
N THR A 456 6.33 -12.23 -24.55
CA THR A 456 7.39 -11.33 -25.05
C THR A 456 7.29 -9.97 -24.37
N GLU A 457 8.40 -9.24 -24.25
CA GLU A 457 8.40 -7.85 -23.75
C GLU A 457 7.42 -6.97 -24.56
N GLN A 458 7.34 -7.16 -25.87
CA GLN A 458 6.41 -6.44 -26.74
C GLN A 458 4.94 -6.72 -26.35
N PHE A 459 4.59 -7.98 -26.06
CA PHE A 459 3.26 -8.33 -25.58
C PHE A 459 2.92 -7.62 -24.27
N MET A 460 3.85 -7.62 -23.31
CA MET A 460 3.67 -6.93 -22.03
C MET A 460 3.38 -5.44 -22.23
N ILE A 461 4.16 -4.78 -23.07
CA ILE A 461 4.06 -3.33 -23.30
C ILE A 461 2.83 -2.95 -24.12
N GLU A 462 2.59 -3.65 -25.23
CA GLU A 462 1.57 -3.27 -26.21
C GLU A 462 0.18 -3.77 -25.86
N LYS A 463 0.09 -4.85 -25.05
CA LYS A 463 -1.17 -5.50 -24.69
C LYS A 463 -1.46 -5.43 -23.19
N ALA A 464 -0.63 -6.08 -22.35
CA ALA A 464 -0.90 -6.22 -20.93
C ALA A 464 -1.00 -4.84 -20.21
N PHE A 465 -0.06 -3.93 -20.47
CA PHE A 465 -0.04 -2.61 -19.83
C PHE A 465 -1.06 -1.61 -20.40
N LYS A 466 -1.69 -1.93 -21.52
CA LYS A 466 -2.74 -1.10 -22.13
C LYS A 466 -4.16 -1.59 -21.80
N ALA A 467 -4.30 -2.78 -21.22
CA ALA A 467 -5.57 -3.32 -20.79
C ALA A 467 -6.17 -2.54 -19.60
N ASP A 468 -7.48 -2.62 -19.41
CA ASP A 468 -8.15 -2.04 -18.25
C ASP A 468 -7.76 -2.77 -16.96
N CYS A 469 -7.44 -4.06 -17.08
CA CYS A 469 -6.96 -4.90 -15.99
C CYS A 469 -5.94 -5.92 -16.51
N PHE A 470 -4.84 -6.08 -15.77
CA PHE A 470 -3.85 -7.13 -16.02
C PHE A 470 -3.78 -8.05 -14.80
N VAL A 471 -3.93 -9.35 -15.02
CA VAL A 471 -3.84 -10.37 -13.96
C VAL A 471 -2.67 -11.30 -14.28
N TYR A 472 -1.71 -11.32 -13.39
CA TYR A 472 -0.60 -12.27 -13.40
C TYR A 472 -0.78 -13.30 -12.28
N ALA A 473 -0.62 -14.57 -12.60
CA ALA A 473 -0.59 -15.67 -11.64
C ALA A 473 0.56 -16.64 -12.00
N GLY A 474 1.57 -16.66 -11.15
CA GLY A 474 2.80 -17.42 -11.38
C GLY A 474 3.83 -17.11 -10.30
N HIS A 475 5.10 -17.41 -10.56
CA HIS A 475 6.17 -17.12 -9.62
C HIS A 475 6.50 -15.61 -9.58
N GLY A 476 6.59 -15.03 -8.37
CA GLY A 476 7.03 -13.65 -8.17
C GLY A 476 6.05 -12.62 -8.75
N SER A 477 6.55 -11.65 -9.52
CA SER A 477 5.83 -10.41 -9.82
C SER A 477 5.67 -10.06 -11.30
N SER A 478 5.94 -11.00 -12.22
CA SER A 478 6.01 -10.79 -13.68
C SER A 478 7.18 -9.91 -14.19
N LEU A 479 7.99 -9.33 -13.31
CA LEU A 479 9.15 -8.51 -13.72
C LEU A 479 10.24 -9.31 -14.45
N GLN A 480 10.24 -10.63 -14.34
CA GLN A 480 11.15 -11.52 -15.07
C GLN A 480 10.88 -11.50 -16.59
N TYR A 481 9.71 -11.03 -17.03
CA TYR A 481 9.31 -11.04 -18.44
C TYR A 481 9.39 -9.66 -19.12
N VAL A 482 9.72 -8.62 -18.36
CA VAL A 482 9.81 -7.26 -18.89
C VAL A 482 10.84 -6.42 -18.16
N SER A 483 11.72 -5.78 -18.91
CA SER A 483 12.74 -4.92 -18.34
C SER A 483 12.12 -3.75 -17.56
N SER A 484 12.65 -3.47 -16.36
CA SER A 484 12.22 -2.32 -15.55
C SER A 484 12.30 -0.99 -16.28
N ARG A 485 13.32 -0.80 -17.13
CA ARG A 485 13.45 0.40 -17.99
C ARG A 485 12.28 0.54 -18.95
N LEU A 486 11.81 -0.57 -19.51
CA LEU A 486 10.67 -0.55 -20.43
C LEU A 486 9.37 -0.25 -19.67
N ILE A 487 9.24 -0.71 -18.44
CA ILE A 487 8.09 -0.35 -17.61
C ILE A 487 8.02 1.16 -17.41
N TYR A 488 9.09 1.80 -16.96
CA TYR A 488 9.13 3.25 -16.72
C TYR A 488 8.86 4.09 -17.97
N ARG A 489 9.23 3.58 -19.15
CA ARG A 489 9.01 4.27 -20.44
C ARG A 489 7.59 4.15 -20.96
N ASN A 490 6.77 3.30 -20.31
CA ASN A 490 5.39 3.08 -20.71
C ASN A 490 4.43 3.61 -19.66
N ARG A 491 3.22 3.93 -20.08
CA ARG A 491 2.11 4.24 -19.18
C ARG A 491 1.24 3.01 -19.03
N ILE A 492 0.99 2.64 -17.79
CA ILE A 492 0.07 1.57 -17.45
C ILE A 492 -1.28 2.19 -17.16
N LYS A 493 -2.28 1.75 -17.91
CA LYS A 493 -3.62 2.32 -17.85
C LYS A 493 -4.45 1.73 -16.72
N GLY A 494 -4.37 0.42 -16.56
CA GLY A 494 -5.30 -0.37 -15.75
C GLY A 494 -4.77 -0.75 -14.38
N VAL A 495 -5.60 -1.49 -13.66
CA VAL A 495 -5.25 -2.11 -12.38
C VAL A 495 -4.48 -3.40 -12.63
N ILE A 496 -3.49 -3.67 -11.80
CA ILE A 496 -2.64 -4.87 -11.88
C ILE A 496 -2.86 -5.76 -10.67
N PHE A 497 -3.11 -7.05 -10.92
CA PHE A 497 -3.11 -8.11 -9.92
C PHE A 497 -1.88 -9.01 -10.11
N LEU A 498 -1.13 -9.20 -9.04
CA LEU A 498 0.09 -10.01 -9.01
C LEU A 498 -0.11 -11.15 -8.00
N PHE A 499 -0.70 -12.23 -8.46
CA PHE A 499 -0.91 -13.44 -7.67
C PHE A 499 0.30 -14.37 -7.80
N GLY A 500 1.36 -14.00 -7.11
CA GLY A 500 2.58 -14.77 -6.95
C GLY A 500 3.20 -14.52 -5.58
N CYS A 501 4.02 -15.45 -5.12
CA CYS A 501 4.70 -15.32 -3.83
C CYS A 501 5.58 -14.07 -3.80
N ASP A 502 5.52 -13.30 -2.71
CA ASP A 502 6.35 -12.09 -2.52
C ASP A 502 6.19 -11.04 -3.64
N SER A 503 5.10 -11.06 -4.38
CA SER A 503 4.94 -10.29 -5.63
C SER A 503 5.05 -8.78 -5.46
N THR A 504 4.76 -8.27 -4.26
CA THR A 504 4.91 -6.85 -3.92
C THR A 504 5.80 -6.62 -2.69
N ARG A 505 6.57 -7.62 -2.28
CA ARG A 505 7.56 -7.46 -1.22
C ARG A 505 8.69 -6.57 -1.70
N VAL A 506 9.12 -5.64 -0.85
CA VAL A 506 10.30 -4.83 -1.10
C VAL A 506 11.55 -5.59 -0.73
N LEU A 507 12.55 -5.57 -1.60
CA LEU A 507 13.81 -6.29 -1.45
C LEU A 507 14.97 -5.36 -1.80
N SER A 508 16.12 -5.62 -1.21
CA SER A 508 17.37 -4.95 -1.59
C SER A 508 17.88 -5.49 -2.94
N SER A 509 18.27 -4.59 -3.82
CA SER A 509 18.90 -4.94 -5.10
C SER A 509 20.44 -4.97 -5.02
N GLY A 510 21.02 -4.75 -3.86
CA GLY A 510 22.46 -4.76 -3.61
C GLY A 510 22.82 -4.13 -2.27
N LEU A 511 24.11 -4.17 -1.94
CA LEU A 511 24.64 -3.46 -0.77
C LEU A 511 24.39 -1.96 -0.93
N TYR A 512 23.94 -1.32 0.14
CA TYR A 512 23.63 0.13 0.16
C TYR A 512 22.52 0.58 -0.81
N SER A 513 21.70 -0.35 -1.31
CA SER A 513 20.53 0.04 -2.12
C SER A 513 19.28 0.22 -1.26
N ALA A 514 18.41 1.12 -1.67
CA ALA A 514 17.06 1.21 -1.14
C ALA A 514 16.30 -0.10 -1.38
N LEU A 515 15.37 -0.43 -0.51
CA LEU A 515 14.44 -1.53 -0.72
C LEU A 515 13.45 -1.16 -1.83
N TYR A 516 13.22 -2.07 -2.76
CA TYR A 516 12.41 -1.83 -3.94
C TYR A 516 11.53 -3.03 -4.27
N GLY A 517 10.30 -2.80 -4.68
CA GLY A 517 9.35 -3.84 -5.06
C GLY A 517 8.79 -3.65 -6.47
N ALA A 518 8.10 -4.65 -6.99
CA ALA A 518 7.49 -4.60 -8.31
C ALA A 518 6.50 -3.43 -8.44
N GLN A 519 5.72 -3.16 -7.40
CA GLN A 519 4.77 -2.05 -7.37
C GLN A 519 5.42 -0.68 -7.63
N ASP A 520 6.68 -0.51 -7.25
CA ASP A 520 7.39 0.76 -7.44
C ASP A 520 7.63 1.04 -8.93
N TYR A 521 7.92 -0.01 -9.71
CA TYR A 521 8.04 0.10 -11.17
C TYR A 521 6.69 0.39 -11.81
N TYR A 522 5.64 -0.28 -11.38
CA TYR A 522 4.28 -0.08 -11.91
C TYR A 522 3.74 1.31 -11.56
N HIS A 523 3.91 1.76 -10.31
CA HIS A 523 3.55 3.14 -9.95
C HIS A 523 4.45 4.17 -10.65
N GLY A 524 5.72 3.83 -10.90
CA GLY A 524 6.62 4.59 -11.75
C GLY A 524 6.05 4.81 -13.16
N ALA A 525 5.40 3.80 -13.71
CA ALA A 525 4.67 3.85 -14.98
C ALA A 525 3.23 4.39 -14.87
N LEU A 526 2.88 5.04 -13.76
CA LEU A 526 1.57 5.63 -13.47
C LEU A 526 0.43 4.62 -13.35
N CYS A 527 0.72 3.34 -13.06
CA CYS A 527 -0.31 2.39 -12.68
C CYS A 527 -1.06 2.89 -11.44
N PRO A 528 -2.39 3.04 -11.49
CA PRO A 528 -3.13 3.60 -10.37
C PRO A 528 -3.15 2.69 -9.14
N THR A 529 -3.29 1.39 -9.35
CA THR A 529 -3.47 0.41 -8.26
C THR A 529 -2.84 -0.93 -8.61
N VAL A 530 -2.10 -1.48 -7.65
CA VAL A 530 -1.48 -2.81 -7.72
C VAL A 530 -1.93 -3.63 -6.52
N VAL A 531 -2.40 -4.84 -6.76
CA VAL A 531 -2.68 -5.83 -5.72
C VAL A 531 -1.63 -6.93 -5.78
N GLY A 532 -1.09 -7.33 -4.64
CA GLY A 532 -0.12 -8.42 -4.59
C GLY A 532 0.10 -8.93 -3.16
N THR A 533 1.17 -9.70 -2.95
CA THR A 533 1.46 -10.37 -1.70
C THR A 533 2.75 -9.89 -1.06
N LEU A 534 2.78 -9.83 0.28
CA LEU A 534 3.95 -9.44 1.07
C LEU A 534 4.90 -10.60 1.36
N MET A 535 4.40 -11.84 1.33
CA MET A 535 5.13 -13.04 1.66
C MET A 535 4.62 -14.23 0.84
N PRO A 536 5.32 -15.39 0.87
CA PRO A 536 4.84 -16.59 0.18
C PRO A 536 3.42 -16.97 0.60
N ALA A 537 2.68 -17.61 -0.30
CA ALA A 537 1.38 -18.19 -0.02
C ALA A 537 1.30 -19.58 -0.65
N LEU A 538 0.45 -20.45 -0.10
CA LEU A 538 0.25 -21.80 -0.64
C LEU A 538 -0.58 -21.73 -1.93
N ASP A 539 -0.17 -22.40 -2.98
CA ASP A 539 -0.77 -22.34 -4.32
C ASP A 539 -2.30 -22.49 -4.34
N GLY A 540 -2.82 -23.57 -3.77
CA GLY A 540 -4.26 -23.80 -3.76
C GLY A 540 -5.07 -22.73 -3.04
N ASN A 541 -4.49 -22.14 -1.99
CA ASN A 541 -5.13 -21.07 -1.23
C ASN A 541 -5.02 -19.74 -1.98
N MET A 542 -3.87 -19.48 -2.62
CA MET A 542 -3.70 -18.31 -3.48
C MET A 542 -4.69 -18.33 -4.63
N ASP A 543 -4.86 -19.46 -5.31
CA ASP A 543 -5.82 -19.60 -6.40
C ASP A 543 -7.27 -19.33 -5.92
N ASN A 544 -7.62 -19.87 -4.74
CA ASN A 544 -8.94 -19.65 -4.14
C ASN A 544 -9.18 -18.18 -3.82
N VAL A 545 -8.22 -17.53 -3.18
CA VAL A 545 -8.33 -16.10 -2.84
C VAL A 545 -8.36 -15.24 -4.10
N SER A 546 -7.52 -15.55 -5.10
CA SER A 546 -7.48 -14.83 -6.39
C SER A 546 -8.83 -14.91 -7.13
N ALA A 547 -9.40 -16.11 -7.23
CA ALA A 547 -10.71 -16.31 -7.84
C ALA A 547 -11.82 -15.56 -7.10
N ASN A 548 -11.74 -15.51 -5.75
CA ASN A 548 -12.71 -14.75 -4.94
C ASN A 548 -12.56 -13.23 -5.13
N ILE A 549 -11.35 -12.69 -5.12
CA ILE A 549 -11.14 -11.26 -5.34
C ILE A 549 -11.67 -10.87 -6.73
N LEU A 550 -11.27 -11.60 -7.76
CA LEU A 550 -11.68 -11.31 -9.15
C LEU A 550 -13.19 -11.45 -9.35
N SER A 551 -13.82 -12.50 -8.81
CA SER A 551 -15.26 -12.71 -8.97
C SER A 551 -16.13 -11.69 -8.23
N GLN A 552 -15.63 -11.12 -7.12
CA GLN A 552 -16.34 -10.07 -6.38
C GLN A 552 -16.16 -8.69 -7.00
N TRP A 553 -15.02 -8.43 -7.65
CA TRP A 553 -14.68 -7.11 -8.16
C TRP A 553 -14.89 -6.94 -9.67
N ILE A 554 -14.98 -8.03 -10.43
CA ILE A 554 -15.16 -7.99 -11.87
C ILE A 554 -16.41 -8.77 -12.24
N ALA A 555 -17.32 -8.11 -12.95
CA ALA A 555 -18.56 -8.74 -13.39
C ALA A 555 -18.26 -9.90 -14.37
N PRO A 556 -19.03 -11.00 -14.32
CA PRO A 556 -18.86 -12.11 -15.25
C PRO A 556 -19.20 -11.71 -16.70
N ALA A 557 -18.67 -12.46 -17.65
CA ALA A 557 -18.91 -12.23 -19.07
C ALA A 557 -20.40 -12.34 -19.47
N GLU A 558 -21.12 -13.25 -18.83
CA GLU A 558 -22.51 -13.57 -19.12
C GLU A 558 -23.39 -13.40 -17.88
N GLN A 559 -24.61 -12.90 -18.05
CA GLN A 559 -25.53 -12.64 -16.93
C GLN A 559 -26.12 -13.91 -16.28
N GLN A 560 -26.04 -15.06 -16.93
CA GLN A 560 -26.63 -16.33 -16.46
C GLN A 560 -25.62 -17.30 -15.84
N ILE A 561 -24.44 -16.83 -15.50
CA ILE A 561 -23.40 -17.63 -14.84
C ILE A 561 -23.81 -17.92 -13.39
N ILE A 562 -23.54 -19.15 -12.93
CA ILE A 562 -23.67 -19.52 -11.51
C ILE A 562 -22.71 -18.62 -10.70
N PRO A 563 -23.19 -17.91 -9.67
CA PRO A 563 -22.32 -17.09 -8.82
C PRO A 563 -21.16 -17.91 -8.27
N TRP A 564 -19.96 -17.32 -8.24
CA TRP A 564 -18.75 -18.02 -7.78
C TRP A 564 -18.89 -18.55 -6.36
N ALA A 565 -19.63 -17.86 -5.48
CA ALA A 565 -19.96 -18.32 -4.14
C ALA A 565 -20.78 -19.63 -4.11
N SER A 566 -21.48 -19.97 -5.18
CA SER A 566 -22.32 -21.18 -5.32
C SER A 566 -21.62 -22.35 -6.03
N ILE A 567 -20.34 -22.21 -6.37
CA ILE A 567 -19.54 -23.25 -7.02
C ILE A 567 -19.05 -24.28 -5.99
N ASP A 568 -19.02 -25.57 -6.41
CA ASP A 568 -18.41 -26.66 -5.65
C ASP A 568 -16.89 -26.46 -5.57
N ARG A 569 -16.46 -25.85 -4.46
CA ARG A 569 -15.05 -25.52 -4.19
C ARG A 569 -14.15 -26.76 -4.15
N ALA A 570 -14.66 -27.86 -3.60
CA ALA A 570 -13.88 -29.09 -3.46
C ALA A 570 -13.60 -29.70 -4.86
N ALA A 571 -14.59 -29.72 -5.73
CA ALA A 571 -14.42 -30.17 -7.10
C ALA A 571 -13.49 -29.26 -7.91
N TRP A 572 -13.60 -27.93 -7.74
CA TRP A 572 -12.73 -27.00 -8.42
C TRP A 572 -11.27 -27.10 -7.93
N VAL A 573 -11.03 -27.14 -6.62
CA VAL A 573 -9.66 -27.24 -6.05
C VAL A 573 -9.00 -28.57 -6.47
N SER A 574 -9.74 -29.69 -6.45
CA SER A 574 -9.17 -31.02 -6.73
C SER A 574 -9.03 -31.32 -8.23
N GLN A 575 -10.00 -30.88 -9.03
CA GLN A 575 -10.12 -31.29 -10.46
C GLN A 575 -10.09 -30.10 -11.43
N GLY A 576 -10.17 -28.85 -10.96
CA GLY A 576 -10.38 -27.69 -11.81
C GLY A 576 -11.79 -27.65 -12.45
N THR A 577 -12.77 -28.39 -11.90
CA THR A 577 -14.11 -28.49 -12.48
C THR A 577 -15.03 -27.42 -11.91
N VAL A 578 -15.58 -26.55 -12.76
CA VAL A 578 -16.57 -25.54 -12.37
C VAL A 578 -17.97 -26.14 -12.49
N LYS A 579 -18.61 -26.41 -11.37
CA LYS A 579 -20.01 -26.91 -11.26
C LYS A 579 -20.68 -26.34 -10.02
N ALA A 580 -22.00 -26.29 -10.02
CA ALA A 580 -22.77 -25.88 -8.86
C ALA A 580 -22.58 -26.84 -7.67
N ALA A 581 -22.52 -26.31 -6.46
CA ALA A 581 -22.57 -27.11 -5.26
C ALA A 581 -23.94 -27.80 -5.11
N LEU A 582 -23.95 -29.09 -4.74
CA LEU A 582 -25.18 -29.82 -4.49
C LEU A 582 -25.84 -29.30 -3.21
N LYS A 583 -27.16 -29.05 -3.24
CA LYS A 583 -27.97 -28.64 -2.07
C LYS A 583 -27.99 -29.75 -1.02
N GLY A 584 -26.99 -29.89 -0.23
CA GLY A 584 -26.91 -30.94 0.80
C GLY A 584 -25.57 -30.93 1.54
N ASN A 585 -24.53 -30.41 0.90
CA ASN A 585 -23.22 -30.26 1.52
C ASN A 585 -22.97 -28.84 2.07
N SER A 586 -24.06 -28.07 2.26
CA SER A 586 -23.98 -26.66 2.66
C SER A 586 -23.86 -26.43 4.18
N GLU A 587 -23.56 -27.46 4.98
CA GLU A 587 -23.45 -27.30 6.45
C GLU A 587 -22.21 -26.52 6.91
N THR A 588 -21.34 -26.09 6.01
CA THR A 588 -20.15 -25.27 6.36
C THR A 588 -19.93 -24.04 5.50
N LEU A 589 -20.77 -23.80 4.51
CA LEU A 589 -20.82 -22.51 3.85
C LEU A 589 -21.84 -21.65 4.61
N GLU A 590 -21.43 -21.00 5.69
CA GLU A 590 -22.03 -19.72 6.05
C GLU A 590 -22.17 -18.98 4.73
N GLN A 591 -23.40 -18.59 4.38
CA GLN A 591 -23.70 -17.82 3.17
C GLN A 591 -22.69 -16.69 3.16
N GLN A 592 -21.62 -16.83 2.36
CA GLN A 592 -20.78 -15.69 2.07
C GLN A 592 -21.73 -14.67 1.49
N PRO A 593 -21.96 -13.55 2.19
CA PRO A 593 -22.85 -12.55 1.67
C PRO A 593 -22.35 -12.24 0.25
N ASP A 594 -23.26 -12.04 -0.69
CA ASP A 594 -22.95 -11.50 -2.02
C ASP A 594 -22.40 -10.09 -1.82
N TYR A 595 -21.13 -9.99 -1.39
CA TYR A 595 -20.41 -8.73 -1.26
C TYR A 595 -19.90 -8.29 -2.63
N HIS A 596 -20.81 -8.11 -3.56
CA HIS A 596 -20.48 -7.33 -4.73
C HIS A 596 -20.34 -5.88 -4.28
N THR A 597 -19.12 -5.44 -4.13
CA THR A 597 -18.80 -4.03 -3.88
C THR A 597 -17.88 -3.52 -4.97
N GLY A 598 -18.09 -2.28 -5.38
CA GLY A 598 -17.17 -1.60 -6.29
C GLY A 598 -15.79 -1.35 -5.67
N SER A 599 -15.67 -1.30 -4.32
CA SER A 599 -14.42 -1.02 -3.62
C SER A 599 -13.49 -2.24 -3.59
N LEU A 600 -12.33 -2.13 -4.24
CA LEU A 600 -11.29 -3.15 -4.20
C LEU A 600 -10.68 -3.31 -2.80
N SER A 601 -10.47 -2.20 -2.11
CA SER A 601 -9.94 -2.22 -0.73
C SER A 601 -10.91 -2.86 0.26
N ALA A 602 -12.22 -2.73 0.06
CA ALA A 602 -13.22 -3.42 0.87
C ALA A 602 -13.18 -4.95 0.67
N ILE A 603 -13.02 -5.41 -0.56
CA ILE A 603 -12.87 -6.84 -0.86
C ILE A 603 -11.61 -7.37 -0.18
N LEU A 604 -10.49 -6.68 -0.31
CA LEU A 604 -9.23 -7.09 0.32
C LEU A 604 -9.33 -7.08 1.85
N ALA A 605 -9.99 -6.09 2.46
CA ALA A 605 -10.24 -6.08 3.89
C ALA A 605 -11.05 -7.31 4.34
N ASN A 606 -12.04 -7.75 3.57
CA ASN A 606 -12.79 -8.98 3.85
C ASN A 606 -11.92 -10.24 3.72
N VAL A 607 -11.03 -10.29 2.73
CA VAL A 607 -10.03 -11.37 2.61
C VAL A 607 -9.11 -11.39 3.82
N GLN A 608 -8.53 -10.27 4.18
CA GLN A 608 -7.60 -10.12 5.29
C GLN A 608 -8.22 -10.44 6.65
N MET A 609 -9.53 -10.22 6.81
CA MET A 609 -10.29 -10.65 8.01
C MET A 609 -10.64 -12.15 8.03
N GLY A 610 -10.13 -12.95 7.10
CA GLY A 610 -10.36 -14.39 7.06
C GLY A 610 -11.75 -14.82 6.57
N LYS A 611 -12.54 -13.93 5.96
CA LYS A 611 -13.89 -14.27 5.46
C LYS A 611 -13.87 -15.17 4.22
N VAL A 612 -12.77 -15.19 3.49
CA VAL A 612 -12.57 -16.03 2.29
C VAL A 612 -11.73 -17.26 2.59
N GLU A 613 -10.67 -17.06 3.35
CA GLU A 613 -9.70 -18.07 3.78
C GLU A 613 -9.44 -17.89 5.27
N PRO A 614 -9.75 -18.88 6.11
CA PRO A 614 -9.69 -18.69 7.57
C PRO A 614 -8.27 -18.68 8.15
N LYS A 615 -7.27 -19.12 7.35
CA LYS A 615 -5.88 -19.17 7.81
C LYS A 615 -5.20 -17.83 7.60
N ILE A 616 -4.77 -17.21 8.70
CA ILE A 616 -4.23 -15.85 8.69
C ILE A 616 -2.97 -15.73 7.83
N TYR A 617 -2.12 -16.75 7.80
CA TYR A 617 -0.93 -16.78 6.95
C TYR A 617 -1.24 -16.80 5.44
N ASN A 618 -2.49 -17.12 5.06
CA ASN A 618 -2.93 -17.08 3.67
C ASN A 618 -3.70 -15.80 3.34
N CYS A 619 -4.45 -15.26 4.28
CA CYS A 619 -5.32 -14.10 4.01
C CYS A 619 -4.63 -12.76 4.30
N SER A 620 -3.75 -12.68 5.31
CA SER A 620 -3.11 -11.44 5.72
C SER A 620 -2.01 -10.94 4.77
N VAL A 621 -1.61 -11.76 3.82
CA VAL A 621 -0.50 -11.44 2.90
C VAL A 621 -0.88 -10.50 1.76
N TYR A 622 -2.16 -10.40 1.43
CA TYR A 622 -2.63 -9.58 0.31
C TYR A 622 -2.67 -8.11 0.68
N VAL A 623 -2.13 -7.27 -0.18
CA VAL A 623 -2.12 -5.82 0.01
C VAL A 623 -2.57 -5.09 -1.24
N CYS A 624 -3.28 -3.99 -1.05
CA CYS A 624 -3.59 -3.01 -2.08
C CYS A 624 -2.58 -1.87 -2.03
N ARG A 625 -2.04 -1.50 -3.18
CA ARG A 625 -1.05 -0.42 -3.28
C ARG A 625 -1.47 0.61 -4.30
N GLY A 626 -1.24 1.90 -3.99
CA GLY A 626 -1.59 3.02 -4.84
C GLY A 626 -2.92 3.66 -4.46
N LEU A 627 -3.69 4.08 -5.46
CA LEU A 627 -4.96 4.77 -5.26
C LEU A 627 -6.06 3.78 -4.86
N PRO A 628 -6.99 4.16 -3.95
CA PRO A 628 -8.22 3.40 -3.73
C PRO A 628 -9.00 3.28 -5.04
N ALA A 629 -9.32 2.06 -5.47
CA ALA A 629 -10.01 1.81 -6.74
C ALA A 629 -11.46 1.36 -6.54
N TRP A 630 -12.36 1.87 -7.40
CA TRP A 630 -13.76 1.50 -7.45
C TRP A 630 -14.17 1.07 -8.84
N ASN A 631 -14.76 -0.12 -8.96
CA ASN A 631 -15.29 -0.60 -10.23
C ASN A 631 -16.77 -0.23 -10.37
N ALA A 632 -17.05 0.78 -11.17
CA ALA A 632 -18.41 1.28 -11.41
C ALA A 632 -19.31 0.29 -12.17
N ALA A 633 -18.73 -0.69 -12.88
CA ALA A 633 -19.49 -1.73 -13.57
C ALA A 633 -20.15 -2.73 -12.61
N VAL A 634 -19.64 -2.87 -11.39
CA VAL A 634 -20.15 -3.79 -10.37
C VAL A 634 -21.17 -3.13 -9.47
N GLN A 635 -20.88 -1.92 -9.03
CA GLN A 635 -21.76 -1.15 -8.14
C GLN A 635 -21.57 0.35 -8.36
N GLU A 636 -22.69 1.11 -8.42
CA GLU A 636 -22.63 2.56 -8.31
C GLU A 636 -22.16 2.99 -6.92
N LEU A 637 -21.48 4.13 -6.84
CA LEU A 637 -21.07 4.68 -5.54
C LEU A 637 -22.32 5.02 -4.72
N PRO A 638 -22.44 4.51 -3.48
CA PRO A 638 -23.62 4.72 -2.64
C PRO A 638 -23.58 6.08 -1.91
N LEU A 639 -23.30 7.16 -2.65
CA LEU A 639 -23.11 8.51 -2.09
C LEU A 639 -24.15 9.49 -2.62
#